data_a4bbda117a7f1cd902df781d33ac000e
#
_entry.id   a4bbda117a7f1cd902df781d33ac000e
#
_cell.length_a   1.000
_cell.length_b   1.000
_cell.length_c   1.000
_cell.angle_alpha   90.00
_cell.angle_beta   90.00
_cell.angle_gamma   90.00
#
_symmetry.space_group_name_H-M   'P 1'
#
loop_
_entity.id
_entity.type
_entity.pdbx_description
1 polymer ?
#
loop_
_entity_poly.entity_id
_entity_poly.type
_entity_poly.pdbx_seq_one_letter_code
_entity_poly.pdbx_strand_id
1 'polypeptide(L)'
;MKIDLHAHSRYSTRPSQWVLQKLGCHECYTEPRTLYQIAKERGMSHVTITDHNTIAGCLEIAHLPDTFISEEITTYFADGCKIHVLAFDLSEEQHRQIQKVRENIFELVSYLHGEGIVHSLAHPLWSINNRLTVEHFEQLLLLFKNFELNGSRDEQLNSWLRAVCQELTPDMIDALAEKHRITPAIPSPWLKNFTGGSDDHSSLHIARIYTQGDASGLPDFLEKINQGATSVRGRSSTPMTLGQNICSIAYQFYKKKYNLSPQAEGNALSEFFDKILQSRGKSKGYFPKFKFYYNQVRNSLWSASRDENIISLIKKEASQFLFKTSLPLDEHEWFYLLNRLSRNLLTQFHRKLRKALFRANFIDLINSASSSGLVYLGMIPYTAAFSSFAADRYLGRDMLQRLLPINHPQQGAMEKFRIAHFTDTFYEINGVALSLRRQVESAQKAQKEYHIITCDTKKHPPQPGIQNFSPIGVFHLPEYREQKLFHPPFLEILDYCYAKEFTQILAATPGPLGLTAMAIARILKLPLWGTYHTALPQYAQYLTGDHVIVELLWKYLVWFYNQMDLIFVPSQSTAEELRQRGVNGEKMRIFPRGVDLQLFHPTKRNGFLENRVQAPDGVKLLYVGRVSKEKNLEILARVFKDLIQNHPDAHLVIVGDGPYLEEMQQNLAGTPCTFTGYLQGEDLAAAYASCDLFLFPSTTDTFGNVVLEAQASGIPVIVTDAGGPQENVIPGKTGLIVRGDSEESLLGALQGLLAQPARLQVMGRAARRYMEERSFETAFHATWKIFEEHAGRQR
;
A
#
# COMPACT_ATOMS: atom_id res chain seq x y z
N MET A 1 28.96 -29.23 -13.59
CA MET A 1 27.84 -29.80 -12.84
C MET A 1 26.83 -28.71 -12.48
N LYS A 2 25.56 -29.10 -12.33
CA LYS A 2 24.47 -28.20 -11.89
C LYS A 2 23.65 -28.92 -10.84
N ILE A 3 23.50 -28.34 -9.66
CA ILE A 3 22.80 -28.98 -8.53
C ILE A 3 21.91 -27.91 -7.83
N ASP A 4 20.65 -28.23 -7.65
CA ASP A 4 19.78 -27.55 -6.71
C ASP A 4 20.09 -28.06 -5.31
N LEU A 5 20.75 -27.24 -4.51
CA LEU A 5 21.27 -27.62 -3.20
C LEU A 5 20.26 -27.44 -2.05
N HIS A 6 19.01 -26.99 -2.35
CA HIS A 6 17.99 -26.77 -1.35
C HIS A 6 16.60 -27.04 -1.91
N ALA A 7 16.06 -28.23 -1.68
CA ALA A 7 14.72 -28.62 -2.09
C ALA A 7 14.11 -29.63 -1.12
N HIS A 8 12.79 -29.56 -0.93
CA HIS A 8 12.06 -30.31 0.09
C HIS A 8 11.10 -31.35 -0.47
N SER A 9 10.95 -32.43 0.29
CA SER A 9 9.98 -33.49 0.02
C SER A 9 8.89 -33.57 1.10
N ARG A 10 7.99 -34.54 0.94
CA ARG A 10 6.90 -34.82 1.90
C ARG A 10 7.38 -35.12 3.33
N TYR A 11 8.66 -35.33 3.54
CA TYR A 11 9.25 -35.54 4.85
C TYR A 11 9.48 -34.25 5.63
N SER A 12 9.40 -33.09 4.99
CA SER A 12 9.30 -31.78 5.65
C SER A 12 7.86 -31.52 6.11
N THR A 13 7.56 -31.87 7.39
CA THR A 13 6.17 -31.92 7.89
C THR A 13 5.75 -30.69 8.68
N ARG A 14 6.69 -29.88 9.16
CA ARG A 14 6.42 -28.73 10.06
C ARG A 14 6.58 -27.41 9.33
N PRO A 15 5.48 -26.76 8.87
CA PRO A 15 5.58 -25.57 8.05
C PRO A 15 6.12 -24.37 8.83
N SER A 16 6.98 -23.62 8.18
CA SER A 16 7.51 -22.35 8.67
C SER A 16 6.50 -21.21 8.47
N GLN A 17 5.64 -21.29 7.46
CA GLN A 17 4.63 -20.27 7.15
C GLN A 17 3.41 -20.39 8.07
N TRP A 18 3.08 -19.32 8.80
CA TRP A 18 1.99 -19.28 9.78
C TRP A 18 0.61 -19.65 9.18
N VAL A 19 0.38 -19.32 7.90
CA VAL A 19 -0.87 -19.67 7.19
C VAL A 19 -1.01 -21.20 7.08
N LEU A 20 0.05 -21.90 6.72
CA LEU A 20 0.04 -23.36 6.61
C LEU A 20 -0.09 -24.03 7.98
N GLN A 21 0.56 -23.45 9.01
CA GLN A 21 0.39 -23.91 10.40
C GLN A 21 -1.08 -23.83 10.84
N LYS A 22 -1.76 -22.70 10.60
CA LYS A 22 -3.18 -22.52 10.94
C LYS A 22 -4.12 -23.44 10.18
N LEU A 23 -3.76 -23.82 8.96
CA LEU A 23 -4.52 -24.79 8.16
C LEU A 23 -4.25 -26.25 8.60
N GLY A 24 -3.19 -26.51 9.40
CA GLY A 24 -2.76 -27.84 9.77
C GLY A 24 -2.13 -28.61 8.61
N CYS A 25 -1.53 -27.90 7.64
CA CYS A 25 -0.85 -28.49 6.50
C CYS A 25 0.55 -28.98 6.88
N HIS A 26 1.09 -29.99 6.15
CA HIS A 26 2.52 -30.20 6.10
C HIS A 26 3.18 -29.08 5.30
N GLU A 27 4.48 -28.91 5.46
CA GLU A 27 5.25 -27.91 4.72
C GLU A 27 5.39 -28.28 3.25
N CYS A 28 5.60 -29.56 2.96
CA CYS A 28 5.71 -30.08 1.60
C CYS A 28 4.93 -31.38 1.40
N TYR A 29 4.44 -31.61 0.19
CA TYR A 29 3.73 -32.82 -0.24
C TYR A 29 4.39 -33.49 -1.45
N THR A 30 5.55 -32.99 -1.91
CA THR A 30 6.26 -33.50 -3.08
C THR A 30 6.87 -34.89 -2.76
N GLU A 31 6.51 -35.88 -3.54
CA GLU A 31 7.13 -37.21 -3.42
C GLU A 31 8.61 -37.18 -3.83
N PRO A 32 9.56 -37.80 -3.10
CA PRO A 32 10.99 -37.77 -3.43
C PRO A 32 11.32 -38.16 -4.86
N ARG A 33 10.67 -39.19 -5.40
CA ARG A 33 10.84 -39.62 -6.81
C ARG A 33 10.36 -38.57 -7.79
N THR A 34 9.27 -37.87 -7.47
CA THR A 34 8.75 -36.76 -8.30
C THR A 34 9.73 -35.58 -8.31
N LEU A 35 10.29 -35.23 -7.14
CA LEU A 35 11.34 -34.22 -7.03
C LEU A 35 12.54 -34.56 -7.90
N TYR A 36 13.05 -35.80 -7.78
CA TYR A 36 14.15 -36.30 -8.60
C TYR A 36 13.85 -36.13 -10.10
N GLN A 37 12.68 -36.57 -10.56
CA GLN A 37 12.30 -36.50 -11.96
C GLN A 37 12.27 -35.03 -12.46
N ILE A 38 11.65 -34.13 -11.70
CA ILE A 38 11.56 -32.71 -12.05
C ILE A 38 12.96 -32.10 -12.12
N ALA A 39 13.83 -32.35 -11.15
CA ALA A 39 15.19 -31.84 -11.12
C ALA A 39 16.00 -32.31 -12.33
N LYS A 40 15.93 -33.62 -12.68
CA LYS A 40 16.60 -34.17 -13.86
C LYS A 40 16.03 -33.60 -15.17
N GLU A 41 14.71 -33.46 -15.30
CA GLU A 41 14.06 -32.84 -16.47
C GLU A 41 14.47 -31.35 -16.65
N ARG A 42 14.77 -30.67 -15.55
CA ARG A 42 15.26 -29.27 -15.55
C ARG A 42 16.78 -29.18 -15.69
N GLY A 43 17.44 -30.30 -15.94
CA GLY A 43 18.85 -30.34 -16.31
C GLY A 43 19.83 -30.35 -15.16
N MET A 44 19.40 -30.74 -13.95
CA MET A 44 20.30 -30.95 -12.83
C MET A 44 21.13 -32.21 -13.04
N SER A 45 22.46 -32.10 -12.89
CA SER A 45 23.39 -33.25 -13.06
C SER A 45 23.29 -34.20 -11.88
N HIS A 46 23.19 -33.71 -10.66
CA HIS A 46 22.92 -34.47 -9.44
C HIS A 46 21.70 -33.95 -8.72
N VAL A 47 21.10 -34.77 -7.88
CA VAL A 47 19.89 -34.46 -7.12
C VAL A 47 20.10 -34.82 -5.65
N THR A 48 19.77 -33.91 -4.79
CA THR A 48 19.66 -34.11 -3.35
C THR A 48 18.33 -33.57 -2.82
N ILE A 49 17.98 -33.96 -1.60
CA ILE A 49 16.83 -33.47 -0.86
C ILE A 49 17.30 -32.98 0.50
N THR A 50 16.86 -31.85 0.92
CA THR A 50 17.28 -31.20 2.16
C THR A 50 16.11 -31.06 3.13
N ASP A 51 15.43 -32.16 3.44
CA ASP A 51 14.31 -32.14 4.39
C ASP A 51 14.77 -31.73 5.79
N HIS A 52 13.91 -31.06 6.55
CA HIS A 52 14.21 -30.53 7.87
C HIS A 52 14.53 -31.65 8.88
N ASN A 53 15.78 -31.69 9.35
CA ASN A 53 16.30 -32.58 10.37
C ASN A 53 16.06 -34.07 10.07
N THR A 54 16.03 -34.44 8.79
CA THR A 54 15.86 -35.84 8.35
C THR A 54 16.47 -36.09 6.98
N ILE A 55 17.05 -37.25 6.80
CA ILE A 55 17.57 -37.71 5.51
C ILE A 55 16.63 -38.71 4.80
N ALA A 56 15.41 -38.91 5.34
CA ALA A 56 14.47 -39.93 4.84
C ALA A 56 14.10 -39.75 3.36
N GLY A 57 13.95 -38.50 2.91
CA GLY A 57 13.69 -38.17 1.50
C GLY A 57 14.83 -38.57 0.58
N CYS A 58 16.09 -38.36 0.99
CA CYS A 58 17.28 -38.80 0.27
C CYS A 58 17.39 -40.34 0.22
N LEU A 59 17.14 -41.00 1.34
CA LEU A 59 17.24 -42.49 1.41
C LEU A 59 16.21 -43.15 0.47
N GLU A 60 15.03 -42.59 0.28
CA GLU A 60 14.02 -43.11 -0.66
C GLU A 60 14.51 -43.11 -2.12
N ILE A 61 15.37 -42.15 -2.49
CA ILE A 61 15.92 -42.03 -3.86
C ILE A 61 17.38 -42.46 -3.99
N ALA A 62 18.04 -42.93 -2.92
CA ALA A 62 19.46 -43.28 -2.91
C ALA A 62 19.84 -44.36 -3.92
N HIS A 63 18.88 -45.19 -4.37
CA HIS A 63 19.06 -46.22 -5.39
C HIS A 63 19.04 -45.66 -6.83
N LEU A 64 18.69 -44.36 -7.01
CA LEU A 64 18.68 -43.71 -8.32
C LEU A 64 20.06 -43.10 -8.65
N PRO A 65 20.44 -43.01 -9.93
CA PRO A 65 21.74 -42.47 -10.31
C PRO A 65 21.89 -41.00 -9.95
N ASP A 66 23.12 -40.58 -9.70
CA ASP A 66 23.48 -39.16 -9.43
C ASP A 66 22.72 -38.56 -8.23
N THR A 67 22.54 -39.30 -7.16
CA THR A 67 21.96 -38.82 -5.90
C THR A 67 23.00 -38.83 -4.78
N PHE A 68 22.81 -37.97 -3.79
CA PHE A 68 23.60 -37.92 -2.56
C PHE A 68 22.76 -37.44 -1.39
N ILE A 69 23.20 -37.74 -0.16
CA ILE A 69 22.43 -37.48 1.06
C ILE A 69 22.73 -36.08 1.60
N SER A 70 21.70 -35.30 1.86
CA SER A 70 21.80 -33.98 2.48
C SER A 70 20.63 -33.74 3.43
N GLU A 71 20.75 -32.75 4.29
CA GLU A 71 19.64 -32.30 5.15
C GLU A 71 19.72 -30.81 5.41
N GLU A 72 18.58 -30.20 5.73
CA GLU A 72 18.50 -28.87 6.30
C GLU A 72 18.35 -28.98 7.82
N ILE A 73 19.40 -28.59 8.54
CA ILE A 73 19.51 -28.70 9.99
C ILE A 73 18.93 -27.48 10.63
N THR A 74 17.95 -27.66 11.52
CA THR A 74 17.45 -26.59 12.38
C THR A 74 18.32 -26.47 13.61
N THR A 75 18.88 -25.28 13.88
CA THR A 75 19.73 -24.97 15.03
C THR A 75 19.33 -23.67 15.70
N TYR A 76 19.87 -23.36 16.86
CA TYR A 76 19.47 -22.22 17.65
C TYR A 76 20.67 -21.48 18.28
N PHE A 77 20.54 -20.14 18.38
CA PHE A 77 21.29 -19.37 19.35
C PHE A 77 20.71 -19.54 20.76
N ALA A 78 21.47 -19.17 21.79
CA ALA A 78 21.08 -19.31 23.19
C ALA A 78 19.78 -18.59 23.58
N ASP A 79 19.44 -17.50 22.89
CA ASP A 79 18.20 -16.76 23.06
C ASP A 79 16.99 -17.38 22.34
N GLY A 80 17.22 -18.51 21.66
CA GLY A 80 16.23 -19.25 20.87
C GLY A 80 16.00 -18.65 19.47
N CYS A 81 16.88 -17.80 18.93
CA CYS A 81 16.88 -17.42 17.53
C CYS A 81 17.13 -18.64 16.66
N LYS A 82 16.19 -18.96 15.78
CA LYS A 82 16.19 -20.14 14.93
C LYS A 82 16.96 -19.88 13.63
N ILE A 83 17.90 -20.79 13.31
CA ILE A 83 18.76 -20.74 12.11
C ILE A 83 18.67 -22.09 11.41
N HIS A 84 18.83 -22.10 10.09
CA HIS A 84 18.94 -23.30 9.28
C HIS A 84 20.31 -23.39 8.61
N VAL A 85 20.82 -24.63 8.54
CA VAL A 85 22.12 -24.95 7.93
C VAL A 85 21.96 -26.13 7.00
N LEU A 86 22.35 -25.97 5.74
CA LEU A 86 22.42 -27.05 4.76
C LEU A 86 23.72 -27.82 4.94
N ALA A 87 23.64 -29.15 5.07
CA ALA A 87 24.78 -30.01 5.12
C ALA A 87 24.71 -31.05 3.97
N PHE A 88 25.82 -31.24 3.28
CA PHE A 88 25.87 -32.00 2.01
C PHE A 88 26.74 -33.24 2.11
N ASP A 89 26.34 -34.29 1.38
CA ASP A 89 27.03 -35.59 1.25
C ASP A 89 27.29 -36.27 2.60
N LEU A 90 26.20 -36.44 3.35
CA LEU A 90 26.19 -37.00 4.68
C LEU A 90 26.14 -38.54 4.66
N SER A 91 26.84 -39.17 5.63
CA SER A 91 26.56 -40.56 6.02
C SER A 91 25.41 -40.60 7.05
N GLU A 92 24.76 -41.77 7.19
CA GLU A 92 23.72 -41.96 8.23
C GLU A 92 24.27 -41.79 9.66
N GLU A 93 25.56 -42.09 9.88
CA GLU A 93 26.22 -41.89 11.17
C GLU A 93 26.40 -40.40 11.46
N GLN A 94 26.85 -39.61 10.47
CA GLN A 94 26.99 -38.15 10.62
C GLN A 94 25.62 -37.49 10.89
N HIS A 95 24.57 -37.95 10.18
CA HIS A 95 23.20 -37.47 10.49
C HIS A 95 22.84 -37.76 11.96
N ARG A 96 23.10 -38.99 12.49
CA ARG A 96 22.80 -39.34 13.89
C ARG A 96 23.56 -38.46 14.89
N GLN A 97 24.81 -38.09 14.61
CA GLN A 97 25.58 -37.16 15.46
C GLN A 97 25.08 -35.72 15.36
N ILE A 98 24.75 -35.26 14.15
CA ILE A 98 24.12 -33.93 13.93
C ILE A 98 22.86 -33.79 14.81
N GLN A 99 21.99 -34.82 14.85
CA GLN A 99 20.77 -34.75 15.67
C GLN A 99 21.05 -34.57 17.18
N LYS A 100 22.23 -34.92 17.68
CA LYS A 100 22.61 -34.72 19.10
C LYS A 100 23.11 -33.32 19.38
N VAL A 101 23.80 -32.68 18.42
CA VAL A 101 24.46 -31.38 18.64
C VAL A 101 23.70 -30.18 18.04
N ARG A 102 22.69 -30.44 17.22
CA ARG A 102 22.01 -29.40 16.43
C ARG A 102 21.27 -28.33 17.26
N GLU A 103 20.93 -28.58 18.50
CA GLU A 103 20.21 -27.60 19.33
C GLU A 103 21.06 -26.37 19.71
N ASN A 104 22.38 -26.43 19.51
CA ASN A 104 23.32 -25.32 19.75
C ASN A 104 24.14 -25.05 18.47
N ILE A 105 24.01 -23.86 17.92
CA ILE A 105 24.69 -23.50 16.66
C ILE A 105 26.22 -23.62 16.74
N PHE A 106 26.82 -23.30 17.89
CA PHE A 106 28.27 -23.37 18.07
C PHE A 106 28.77 -24.83 18.12
N GLU A 107 28.04 -25.71 18.78
CA GLU A 107 28.36 -27.17 18.81
C GLU A 107 28.16 -27.77 17.44
N LEU A 108 27.07 -27.41 16.74
CA LEU A 108 26.80 -27.88 15.38
C LEU A 108 27.94 -27.48 14.43
N VAL A 109 28.29 -26.21 14.37
CA VAL A 109 29.33 -25.69 13.47
C VAL A 109 30.68 -26.30 13.79
N SER A 110 31.02 -26.47 15.07
CA SER A 110 32.26 -27.14 15.49
C SER A 110 32.32 -28.60 14.99
N TYR A 111 31.21 -29.33 15.09
CA TYR A 111 31.08 -30.68 14.57
C TYR A 111 31.24 -30.75 13.04
N LEU A 112 30.48 -29.90 12.32
CA LEU A 112 30.53 -29.86 10.86
C LEU A 112 31.95 -29.56 10.33
N HIS A 113 32.66 -28.63 10.96
CA HIS A 113 34.05 -28.33 10.60
C HIS A 113 35.00 -29.47 10.97
N GLY A 114 34.84 -30.07 12.15
CA GLY A 114 35.69 -31.16 12.63
C GLY A 114 35.62 -32.43 11.73
N GLU A 115 34.43 -32.69 11.19
CA GLU A 115 34.20 -33.82 10.28
C GLU A 115 34.47 -33.47 8.79
N GLY A 116 34.82 -32.20 8.49
CA GLY A 116 35.05 -31.75 7.10
C GLY A 116 33.78 -31.77 6.23
N ILE A 117 32.60 -31.73 6.85
CA ILE A 117 31.30 -31.71 6.13
C ILE A 117 31.09 -30.37 5.44
N VAL A 118 30.89 -30.39 4.12
CA VAL A 118 30.56 -29.20 3.35
C VAL A 118 29.15 -28.71 3.71
N HIS A 119 29.05 -27.47 4.12
CA HIS A 119 27.78 -26.89 4.60
C HIS A 119 27.65 -25.45 4.19
N SER A 120 26.41 -24.94 4.18
CA SER A 120 26.07 -23.57 3.84
C SER A 120 24.98 -23.03 4.78
N LEU A 121 25.08 -21.75 5.16
CA LEU A 121 24.03 -21.08 5.90
C LEU A 121 22.82 -20.87 4.99
N ALA A 122 21.69 -21.49 5.31
CA ALA A 122 20.45 -21.39 4.54
C ALA A 122 19.78 -20.01 4.72
N HIS A 123 19.24 -19.44 3.64
CA HIS A 123 18.46 -18.19 3.63
C HIS A 123 18.83 -17.19 4.74
N PRO A 124 20.07 -16.65 4.75
CA PRO A 124 20.69 -15.96 5.88
C PRO A 124 19.94 -14.73 6.39
N LEU A 125 19.07 -14.13 5.57
CA LEU A 125 18.31 -12.93 5.88
C LEU A 125 16.85 -13.20 6.18
N TRP A 126 16.46 -14.45 6.36
CA TRP A 126 15.10 -14.81 6.74
C TRP A 126 14.98 -15.06 8.25
N SER A 127 14.17 -14.24 8.90
CA SER A 127 13.88 -14.38 10.33
C SER A 127 12.77 -15.43 10.56
N ILE A 128 13.13 -16.71 10.64
CA ILE A 128 12.19 -17.85 10.67
C ILE A 128 11.18 -17.75 11.82
N ASN A 129 11.64 -17.34 13.01
CA ASN A 129 10.82 -17.18 14.21
C ASN A 129 10.76 -15.72 14.72
N ASN A 130 11.01 -14.74 13.84
CA ASN A 130 11.02 -13.30 14.11
C ASN A 130 12.03 -12.87 15.21
N ARG A 131 13.13 -13.63 15.41
CA ARG A 131 14.18 -13.32 16.40
C ARG A 131 15.53 -12.99 15.78
N LEU A 132 15.69 -13.18 14.47
CA LEU A 132 16.94 -12.84 13.79
C LEU A 132 17.16 -11.32 13.84
N THR A 133 18.34 -10.92 14.30
CA THR A 133 18.81 -9.52 14.37
C THR A 133 20.11 -9.36 13.61
N VAL A 134 20.56 -8.11 13.43
CA VAL A 134 21.88 -7.84 12.83
C VAL A 134 23.01 -8.40 13.68
N GLU A 135 22.89 -8.38 15.00
CA GLU A 135 23.86 -8.98 15.93
C GLU A 135 24.03 -10.49 15.72
N HIS A 136 22.92 -11.22 15.47
CA HIS A 136 23.00 -12.62 15.07
C HIS A 136 23.69 -12.79 13.72
N PHE A 137 23.35 -11.93 12.74
CA PHE A 137 23.96 -11.98 11.42
C PHE A 137 25.47 -11.71 11.47
N GLU A 138 25.94 -10.77 12.29
CA GLU A 138 27.36 -10.52 12.56
C GLU A 138 28.08 -11.79 13.07
N GLN A 139 27.44 -12.52 13.99
CA GLN A 139 27.98 -13.79 14.50
C GLN A 139 28.01 -14.87 13.42
N LEU A 140 26.94 -14.93 12.57
CA LEU A 140 26.92 -15.86 11.43
C LEU A 140 28.02 -15.59 10.42
N LEU A 141 28.44 -14.33 10.23
CA LEU A 141 29.62 -13.98 9.42
C LEU A 141 30.92 -14.55 9.99
N LEU A 142 31.03 -14.73 11.31
CA LEU A 142 32.19 -15.33 11.96
C LEU A 142 32.17 -16.87 11.88
N LEU A 143 30.98 -17.48 11.86
CA LEU A 143 30.80 -18.92 11.94
C LEU A 143 30.82 -19.63 10.56
N PHE A 144 30.31 -19.01 9.51
CA PHE A 144 30.09 -19.65 8.21
C PHE A 144 30.96 -19.08 7.11
N LYS A 145 31.42 -19.96 6.22
CA LYS A 145 32.13 -19.61 4.98
C LYS A 145 31.20 -19.51 3.78
N ASN A 146 30.24 -20.43 3.67
CA ASN A 146 29.32 -20.51 2.55
C ASN A 146 27.95 -19.97 2.96
N PHE A 147 27.37 -19.11 2.13
CA PHE A 147 26.07 -18.44 2.33
C PHE A 147 25.15 -18.77 1.17
N GLU A 148 23.91 -19.09 1.44
CA GLU A 148 22.96 -19.38 0.40
C GLU A 148 22.34 -18.09 -0.19
N LEU A 149 22.32 -18.00 -1.51
CA LEU A 149 21.45 -17.12 -2.27
C LEU A 149 20.17 -17.89 -2.58
N ASN A 150 19.18 -17.71 -1.73
CA ASN A 150 18.03 -18.58 -1.68
C ASN A 150 17.00 -18.26 -2.79
N GLY A 151 16.48 -19.31 -3.43
CA GLY A 151 15.54 -19.22 -4.53
C GLY A 151 14.13 -18.87 -4.14
N SER A 152 13.74 -19.08 -2.88
CA SER A 152 12.42 -18.73 -2.36
C SER A 152 12.35 -17.30 -1.81
N ARG A 153 13.46 -16.54 -1.85
CA ARG A 153 13.57 -15.17 -1.34
C ARG A 153 13.74 -14.14 -2.45
N ASP A 154 13.65 -12.85 -2.06
CA ASP A 154 13.74 -11.69 -2.95
C ASP A 154 15.14 -11.54 -3.58
N GLU A 155 15.20 -11.22 -4.86
CA GLU A 155 16.46 -10.90 -5.55
C GLU A 155 17.21 -9.73 -4.89
N GLN A 156 16.49 -8.76 -4.39
CA GLN A 156 17.07 -7.63 -3.69
C GLN A 156 17.79 -8.05 -2.42
N LEU A 157 17.22 -8.97 -1.64
CA LEU A 157 17.87 -9.54 -0.45
C LEU A 157 19.12 -10.31 -0.81
N ASN A 158 19.06 -11.14 -1.85
CA ASN A 158 20.24 -11.87 -2.35
C ASN A 158 21.35 -10.90 -2.82
N SER A 159 20.97 -9.80 -3.47
CA SER A 159 21.91 -8.73 -3.86
C SER A 159 22.55 -8.03 -2.66
N TRP A 160 21.75 -7.74 -1.63
CA TRP A 160 22.24 -7.12 -0.40
C TRP A 160 23.19 -8.03 0.37
N LEU A 161 22.84 -9.31 0.47
CA LEU A 161 23.72 -10.32 1.07
C LEU A 161 25.08 -10.37 0.35
N ARG A 162 25.07 -10.41 -0.99
CA ARG A 162 26.32 -10.39 -1.78
C ARG A 162 27.14 -9.14 -1.48
N ALA A 163 26.51 -7.97 -1.49
CA ALA A 163 27.19 -6.70 -1.27
C ALA A 163 27.88 -6.67 0.10
N VAL A 164 27.18 -7.06 1.18
CA VAL A 164 27.80 -7.14 2.51
C VAL A 164 28.96 -8.12 2.53
N CYS A 165 28.77 -9.33 1.98
CA CYS A 165 29.83 -10.35 1.98
C CYS A 165 31.06 -9.96 1.14
N GLN A 166 30.89 -9.14 0.09
CA GLN A 166 31.99 -8.68 -0.77
C GLN A 166 32.78 -7.50 -0.18
N GLU A 167 32.17 -6.72 0.69
CA GLU A 167 32.80 -5.57 1.36
C GLU A 167 33.51 -5.96 2.68
N LEU A 168 33.43 -7.23 3.11
CA LEU A 168 34.10 -7.66 4.33
C LEU A 168 35.62 -7.56 4.21
N THR A 169 36.26 -6.97 5.22
CA THR A 169 37.70 -6.86 5.33
C THR A 169 38.22 -7.63 6.56
N PRO A 170 39.53 -7.99 6.61
CA PRO A 170 40.13 -8.56 7.82
C PRO A 170 39.82 -7.72 9.09
N ASP A 171 40.02 -6.40 9.03
CA ASP A 171 39.79 -5.51 10.16
C ASP A 171 38.32 -5.53 10.64
N MET A 172 37.34 -5.61 9.72
CA MET A 172 35.94 -5.74 10.07
C MET A 172 35.66 -7.06 10.80
N ILE A 173 36.23 -8.15 10.33
CA ILE A 173 36.06 -9.46 10.97
C ILE A 173 36.71 -9.47 12.35
N ASP A 174 37.90 -8.88 12.51
CA ASP A 174 38.58 -8.76 13.79
C ASP A 174 37.75 -7.94 14.79
N ALA A 175 37.16 -6.83 14.36
CA ALA A 175 36.27 -6.02 15.17
C ALA A 175 35.00 -6.78 15.59
N LEU A 176 34.39 -7.56 14.67
CA LEU A 176 33.22 -8.40 14.98
C LEU A 176 33.61 -9.55 15.95
N ALA A 177 34.78 -10.18 15.75
CA ALA A 177 35.28 -11.23 16.60
C ALA A 177 35.49 -10.74 18.05
N GLU A 178 36.07 -9.55 18.23
CA GLU A 178 36.24 -8.90 19.53
C GLU A 178 34.89 -8.55 20.15
N LYS A 179 33.98 -7.91 19.37
CA LYS A 179 32.63 -7.51 19.81
C LYS A 179 31.84 -8.70 20.35
N HIS A 180 31.80 -9.79 19.60
CA HIS A 180 30.99 -10.97 19.94
C HIS A 180 31.74 -12.03 20.77
N ARG A 181 33.07 -11.84 20.98
CA ARG A 181 33.95 -12.81 21.65
C ARG A 181 33.92 -14.20 21.01
N ILE A 182 33.88 -14.21 19.68
CA ILE A 182 33.87 -15.43 18.86
C ILE A 182 35.14 -15.45 18.01
N THR A 183 35.96 -16.48 18.19
CA THR A 183 37.12 -16.70 17.32
C THR A 183 36.64 -17.43 16.06
N PRO A 184 36.82 -16.88 14.84
CA PRO A 184 36.45 -17.56 13.61
C PRO A 184 37.20 -18.87 13.44
N ALA A 185 36.50 -19.98 13.23
CA ALA A 185 37.09 -21.30 13.01
C ALA A 185 37.42 -21.59 11.53
N ILE A 186 37.08 -20.65 10.63
CA ILE A 186 37.25 -20.78 9.19
C ILE A 186 38.46 -19.99 8.67
N PRO A 187 39.20 -20.50 7.69
CA PRO A 187 40.31 -19.78 7.09
C PRO A 187 39.79 -18.59 6.27
N SER A 188 40.48 -17.46 6.36
CA SER A 188 40.12 -16.21 5.65
C SER A 188 38.63 -15.85 5.82
N PRO A 189 38.18 -15.55 7.05
CA PRO A 189 36.74 -15.42 7.35
C PRO A 189 36.07 -14.21 6.68
N TRP A 190 36.81 -13.29 6.11
CA TRP A 190 36.34 -12.19 5.25
C TRP A 190 35.98 -12.63 3.82
N LEU A 191 36.46 -13.80 3.36
CA LEU A 191 36.12 -14.34 2.06
C LEU A 191 34.91 -15.27 2.18
N LYS A 192 33.77 -14.85 1.63
CA LYS A 192 32.53 -15.62 1.63
C LYS A 192 32.26 -16.23 0.26
N ASN A 193 31.74 -17.46 0.25
CA ASN A 193 31.33 -18.17 -0.94
C ASN A 193 29.79 -18.23 -0.99
N PHE A 194 29.24 -18.48 -2.18
CA PHE A 194 27.81 -18.55 -2.37
C PHE A 194 27.38 -19.87 -2.95
N THR A 195 26.34 -20.45 -2.33
CA THR A 195 25.57 -21.58 -2.84
C THR A 195 24.19 -21.09 -3.30
N GLY A 196 23.48 -21.89 -4.10
CA GLY A 196 22.11 -21.58 -4.53
C GLY A 196 21.25 -22.83 -4.51
N GLY A 197 20.06 -22.70 -3.98
CA GLY A 197 19.03 -23.70 -3.95
C GLY A 197 17.64 -23.09 -4.07
N SER A 198 16.68 -23.86 -4.58
CA SER A 198 15.32 -23.34 -4.84
C SER A 198 14.49 -23.16 -3.60
N ASP A 199 14.78 -23.91 -2.53
CA ASP A 199 13.99 -23.97 -1.30
C ASP A 199 12.49 -24.22 -1.61
N ASP A 200 12.25 -25.12 -2.61
CA ASP A 200 10.89 -25.36 -3.09
C ASP A 200 10.17 -26.42 -2.26
N HIS A 201 8.95 -26.04 -1.83
CA HIS A 201 8.05 -26.90 -1.06
C HIS A 201 6.79 -27.29 -1.87
N SER A 202 6.64 -26.77 -3.08
CA SER A 202 5.41 -26.84 -3.88
C SER A 202 5.49 -27.78 -5.07
N SER A 203 6.68 -28.27 -5.43
CA SER A 203 7.05 -28.90 -6.68
C SER A 203 7.08 -27.99 -7.93
N LEU A 204 6.65 -26.75 -7.80
CA LEU A 204 6.54 -25.83 -8.94
C LEU A 204 7.89 -25.22 -9.34
N HIS A 205 8.76 -24.97 -8.37
CA HIS A 205 9.96 -24.14 -8.54
C HIS A 205 11.28 -24.89 -8.27
N ILE A 206 11.28 -26.22 -8.17
CA ILE A 206 12.49 -27.05 -8.09
C ILE A 206 13.47 -26.64 -9.19
N ALA A 207 14.75 -26.47 -8.86
CA ALA A 207 15.82 -26.02 -9.76
C ALA A 207 15.60 -24.60 -10.36
N ARG A 208 14.79 -23.76 -9.72
CA ARG A 208 14.61 -22.34 -10.10
C ARG A 208 15.91 -21.56 -9.88
N ILE A 209 16.62 -21.85 -8.78
CA ILE A 209 18.00 -21.46 -8.51
C ILE A 209 18.81 -22.72 -8.24
N TYR A 210 20.06 -22.72 -8.67
CA TYR A 210 20.97 -23.83 -8.51
C TYR A 210 22.43 -23.35 -8.47
N THR A 211 23.30 -24.17 -7.91
CA THR A 211 24.75 -23.99 -7.93
C THR A 211 25.33 -24.67 -9.16
N GLN A 212 26.22 -23.97 -9.87
CA GLN A 212 26.91 -24.47 -11.04
C GLN A 212 28.41 -24.35 -10.89
N GLY A 213 29.14 -25.40 -11.23
CA GLY A 213 30.61 -25.45 -11.25
C GLY A 213 31.13 -26.43 -12.31
N ASP A 214 32.35 -26.19 -12.77
CA ASP A 214 33.07 -27.14 -13.63
C ASP A 214 33.77 -28.18 -12.73
N ALA A 215 33.19 -29.36 -12.59
CA ALA A 215 33.64 -30.38 -11.67
C ALA A 215 33.63 -31.78 -12.31
N SER A 216 34.61 -32.60 -11.96
CA SER A 216 34.81 -33.97 -12.45
C SER A 216 33.88 -34.99 -11.78
N GLY A 217 33.34 -34.67 -10.62
CA GLY A 217 32.40 -35.46 -9.82
C GLY A 217 31.91 -34.73 -8.60
N LEU A 218 31.07 -35.40 -7.80
CA LEU A 218 30.45 -34.76 -6.61
C LEU A 218 31.50 -34.31 -5.59
N PRO A 219 32.54 -35.09 -5.22
CA PRO A 219 33.54 -34.62 -4.25
C PRO A 219 34.29 -33.36 -4.71
N ASP A 220 34.68 -33.29 -6.00
CA ASP A 220 35.32 -32.13 -6.60
C ASP A 220 34.37 -30.90 -6.64
N PHE A 221 33.09 -31.14 -6.88
CA PHE A 221 32.07 -30.08 -6.85
C PHE A 221 31.92 -29.47 -5.45
N LEU A 222 31.82 -30.29 -4.44
CA LEU A 222 31.69 -29.88 -3.05
C LEU A 222 32.93 -29.13 -2.56
N GLU A 223 34.13 -29.61 -2.93
CA GLU A 223 35.38 -28.90 -2.65
C GLU A 223 35.43 -27.52 -3.32
N LYS A 224 34.95 -27.40 -4.57
CA LYS A 224 34.85 -26.15 -5.30
C LYS A 224 33.88 -25.18 -4.67
N ILE A 225 32.85 -25.64 -3.96
CA ILE A 225 31.99 -24.79 -3.14
C ILE A 225 32.82 -24.09 -2.05
N ASN A 226 33.61 -24.87 -1.29
CA ASN A 226 34.45 -24.35 -0.21
C ASN A 226 35.56 -23.40 -0.72
N GLN A 227 36.01 -23.59 -1.96
CA GLN A 227 37.01 -22.77 -2.62
C GLN A 227 36.42 -21.51 -3.29
N GLY A 228 35.09 -21.38 -3.34
CA GLY A 228 34.41 -20.29 -4.03
C GLY A 228 34.48 -20.36 -5.56
N ALA A 229 34.79 -21.54 -6.12
CA ALA A 229 34.94 -21.77 -7.55
C ALA A 229 33.63 -22.22 -8.24
N THR A 230 32.50 -21.98 -7.60
CA THR A 230 31.15 -22.22 -8.12
C THR A 230 30.40 -20.92 -8.34
N SER A 231 29.32 -20.96 -9.09
CA SER A 231 28.45 -19.80 -9.33
C SER A 231 26.97 -20.17 -9.13
N VAL A 232 26.20 -19.22 -8.61
CA VAL A 232 24.75 -19.37 -8.47
C VAL A 232 24.07 -18.88 -9.74
N ARG A 233 23.11 -19.63 -10.23
CA ARG A 233 22.35 -19.39 -11.46
C ARG A 233 20.87 -19.60 -11.23
N GLY A 234 20.05 -18.87 -11.97
CA GLY A 234 18.60 -19.00 -11.94
C GLY A 234 17.89 -17.68 -11.63
N ARG A 235 16.71 -17.77 -11.04
CA ARG A 235 15.87 -16.62 -10.70
C ARG A 235 15.38 -16.73 -9.26
N SER A 236 15.50 -15.66 -8.51
CA SER A 236 14.91 -15.49 -7.19
C SER A 236 13.39 -15.42 -7.24
N SER A 237 12.75 -15.56 -6.09
CA SER A 237 11.29 -15.47 -5.96
C SER A 237 10.80 -14.03 -5.78
N THR A 238 9.50 -13.88 -5.93
CA THR A 238 8.73 -12.68 -5.64
C THR A 238 7.61 -13.04 -4.65
N PRO A 239 6.90 -12.08 -4.07
CA PRO A 239 5.69 -12.39 -3.30
C PRO A 239 4.66 -13.20 -4.09
N MET A 240 4.63 -13.04 -5.42
CA MET A 240 3.75 -13.83 -6.30
C MET A 240 4.13 -15.29 -6.31
N THR A 241 5.42 -15.59 -6.42
CA THR A 241 5.96 -16.96 -6.36
C THR A 241 5.61 -17.65 -5.03
N LEU A 242 5.88 -16.98 -3.91
CA LEU A 242 5.56 -17.53 -2.59
C LEU A 242 4.04 -17.70 -2.38
N GLY A 243 3.23 -16.76 -2.85
CA GLY A 243 1.78 -16.86 -2.82
C GLY A 243 1.27 -18.07 -3.62
N GLN A 244 1.85 -18.33 -4.80
CA GLN A 244 1.55 -19.52 -5.62
C GLN A 244 1.96 -20.80 -4.90
N ASN A 245 3.13 -20.85 -4.26
CA ASN A 245 3.59 -21.98 -3.46
C ASN A 245 2.61 -22.30 -2.33
N ILE A 246 2.22 -21.30 -1.54
CA ILE A 246 1.24 -21.49 -0.45
C ILE A 246 -0.10 -22.01 -0.99
N CYS A 247 -0.58 -21.49 -2.12
CA CYS A 247 -1.80 -22.00 -2.77
C CYS A 247 -1.65 -23.45 -3.19
N SER A 248 -0.50 -23.82 -3.78
CA SER A 248 -0.21 -25.20 -4.22
C SER A 248 -0.17 -26.17 -3.04
N ILE A 249 0.54 -25.83 -1.96
CA ILE A 249 0.63 -26.65 -0.76
C ILE A 249 -0.76 -26.83 -0.11
N ALA A 250 -1.53 -25.74 0.05
CA ALA A 250 -2.88 -25.81 0.58
C ALA A 250 -3.80 -26.69 -0.29
N TYR A 251 -3.71 -26.60 -1.61
CA TYR A 251 -4.45 -27.44 -2.53
C TYR A 251 -4.08 -28.93 -2.39
N GLN A 252 -2.78 -29.27 -2.31
CA GLN A 252 -2.30 -30.63 -2.11
C GLN A 252 -2.78 -31.21 -0.77
N PHE A 253 -2.80 -30.40 0.31
CA PHE A 253 -3.37 -30.77 1.59
C PHE A 253 -4.85 -31.16 1.48
N TYR A 254 -5.68 -30.29 0.88
CA TYR A 254 -7.10 -30.57 0.71
C TYR A 254 -7.36 -31.78 -0.17
N LYS A 255 -6.57 -31.95 -1.24
CA LYS A 255 -6.64 -33.11 -2.11
C LYS A 255 -6.39 -34.41 -1.34
N LYS A 256 -5.37 -34.45 -0.48
CA LYS A 256 -5.04 -35.60 0.37
C LYS A 256 -6.11 -35.83 1.44
N LYS A 257 -6.54 -34.78 2.14
CA LYS A 257 -7.51 -34.83 3.25
C LYS A 257 -8.88 -35.34 2.82
N TYR A 258 -9.35 -34.97 1.64
CA TYR A 258 -10.67 -35.34 1.12
C TYR A 258 -10.66 -36.42 0.06
N ASN A 259 -9.52 -37.10 -0.15
CA ASN A 259 -9.33 -38.16 -1.15
C ASN A 259 -9.88 -37.76 -2.54
N LEU A 260 -9.61 -36.51 -2.96
CA LEU A 260 -10.07 -35.99 -4.24
C LEU A 260 -9.30 -36.67 -5.37
N SER A 261 -9.77 -37.87 -5.77
CA SER A 261 -9.19 -38.63 -6.88
C SER A 261 -9.53 -37.95 -8.22
N PRO A 262 -8.58 -37.88 -9.16
CA PRO A 262 -8.84 -37.41 -10.53
C PRO A 262 -9.85 -38.26 -11.28
N GLN A 263 -10.13 -39.49 -10.79
CA GLN A 263 -11.01 -40.46 -11.42
C GLN A 263 -12.48 -40.36 -10.95
N ALA A 264 -12.79 -39.52 -9.95
CA ALA A 264 -14.17 -39.25 -9.55
C ALA A 264 -14.84 -38.42 -10.66
N GLU A 265 -15.78 -39.01 -11.36
CA GLU A 265 -16.57 -38.37 -12.42
C GLU A 265 -17.18 -37.06 -11.93
N GLY A 266 -16.82 -35.93 -12.55
CA GLY A 266 -17.46 -34.64 -12.37
C GLY A 266 -16.62 -33.53 -11.75
N ASN A 267 -15.35 -33.72 -11.37
CA ASN A 267 -14.56 -32.73 -10.63
C ASN A 267 -13.62 -31.91 -11.55
N ALA A 268 -14.20 -31.18 -12.53
CA ALA A 268 -13.45 -30.31 -13.47
C ALA A 268 -12.60 -29.23 -12.76
N LEU A 269 -12.95 -28.85 -11.53
CA LEU A 269 -12.16 -27.93 -10.70
C LEU A 269 -10.88 -28.58 -10.18
N SER A 270 -10.97 -29.83 -9.71
CA SER A 270 -9.79 -30.58 -9.25
C SER A 270 -8.81 -30.82 -10.41
N GLU A 271 -9.32 -31.19 -11.60
CA GLU A 271 -8.50 -31.35 -12.80
C GLU A 271 -7.83 -30.04 -13.25
N PHE A 272 -8.56 -28.92 -13.11
CA PHE A 272 -8.04 -27.60 -13.38
C PHE A 272 -6.89 -27.21 -12.43
N PHE A 273 -7.10 -27.37 -11.12
CA PHE A 273 -6.06 -27.06 -10.12
C PHE A 273 -4.86 -28.03 -10.24
N ASP A 274 -5.08 -29.30 -10.55
CA ASP A 274 -4.00 -30.26 -10.82
C ASP A 274 -3.10 -29.83 -11.98
N LYS A 275 -3.69 -29.30 -13.04
CA LYS A 275 -2.92 -28.82 -14.21
C LYS A 275 -2.11 -27.57 -13.94
N ILE A 276 -2.60 -26.71 -13.06
CA ILE A 276 -2.00 -25.39 -12.81
C ILE A 276 -1.06 -25.39 -11.61
N LEU A 277 -1.41 -26.14 -10.56
CA LEU A 277 -0.71 -26.14 -9.27
C LEU A 277 0.15 -27.38 -9.04
N GLN A 278 0.28 -28.30 -10.01
CA GLN A 278 1.18 -29.43 -9.95
C GLN A 278 2.10 -29.42 -11.17
N SER A 279 3.40 -29.49 -10.93
CA SER A 279 4.40 -29.71 -11.96
C SER A 279 4.30 -31.18 -12.40
N ARG A 280 3.61 -31.46 -13.52
CA ARG A 280 3.73 -32.74 -14.19
C ARG A 280 4.79 -32.61 -15.25
N GLY A 281 5.78 -33.52 -15.23
CA GLY A 281 6.67 -33.74 -16.34
C GLY A 281 5.89 -33.86 -17.64
N LYS A 282 6.49 -33.51 -18.78
CA LYS A 282 5.86 -33.48 -20.12
C LYS A 282 5.23 -34.84 -20.44
N SER A 283 4.03 -35.13 -19.96
CA SER A 283 3.23 -36.19 -20.51
C SER A 283 2.72 -35.73 -21.87
N LYS A 284 3.27 -36.28 -22.93
CA LYS A 284 2.72 -36.25 -24.30
C LYS A 284 1.36 -36.98 -24.26
N GLY A 285 0.32 -36.34 -23.73
CA GLY A 285 -1.02 -36.90 -23.61
C GLY A 285 -2.00 -36.13 -24.47
N TYR A 286 -2.30 -36.65 -25.60
CA TYR A 286 -3.37 -36.42 -26.56
C TYR A 286 -4.59 -35.66 -26.08
N PHE A 287 -4.93 -34.59 -26.79
CA PHE A 287 -5.98 -33.59 -26.64
C PHE A 287 -7.46 -33.98 -26.97
N PRO A 288 -7.89 -35.23 -27.26
CA PRO A 288 -9.26 -35.48 -27.74
C PRO A 288 -10.35 -35.38 -26.68
N LYS A 289 -10.03 -35.62 -25.37
CA LYS A 289 -11.06 -35.60 -24.31
C LYS A 289 -11.50 -34.20 -23.91
N PHE A 290 -10.64 -33.20 -24.12
CA PHE A 290 -10.91 -31.80 -23.72
C PHE A 290 -12.01 -31.13 -24.58
N LYS A 291 -12.08 -31.49 -25.86
CA LYS A 291 -13.13 -30.99 -26.77
C LYS A 291 -14.53 -31.53 -26.42
N PHE A 292 -14.59 -32.74 -25.87
CA PHE A 292 -15.83 -33.36 -25.39
C PHE A 292 -16.30 -32.68 -24.09
N TYR A 293 -15.41 -32.42 -23.14
CA TYR A 293 -15.70 -31.71 -21.90
C TYR A 293 -16.09 -30.25 -22.15
N TYR A 294 -15.45 -29.57 -23.10
CA TYR A 294 -15.81 -28.22 -23.50
C TYR A 294 -17.26 -28.13 -23.94
N ASN A 295 -17.71 -29.08 -24.77
CA ASN A 295 -19.10 -29.11 -25.26
C ASN A 295 -20.10 -29.43 -24.12
N GLN A 296 -19.72 -30.28 -23.18
CA GLN A 296 -20.54 -30.60 -22.03
C GLN A 296 -20.66 -29.42 -21.05
N VAL A 297 -19.54 -28.74 -20.77
CA VAL A 297 -19.49 -27.50 -19.96
C VAL A 297 -20.23 -26.35 -20.67
N ARG A 298 -20.04 -26.19 -21.99
CA ARG A 298 -20.79 -25.20 -22.78
C ARG A 298 -22.29 -25.45 -22.76
N ASN A 299 -22.73 -26.69 -22.88
CA ASN A 299 -24.15 -27.04 -22.89
C ASN A 299 -24.79 -26.95 -21.48
N SER A 300 -24.05 -27.26 -20.40
CA SER A 300 -24.52 -27.04 -19.02
C SER A 300 -24.52 -25.56 -18.63
N LEU A 301 -23.70 -24.70 -19.22
CA LEU A 301 -23.68 -23.25 -18.99
C LEU A 301 -24.85 -22.52 -19.65
N TRP A 302 -25.42 -23.09 -20.74
CA TRP A 302 -26.59 -22.51 -21.43
C TRP A 302 -27.92 -22.87 -20.76
N SER A 303 -27.95 -23.92 -19.93
CA SER A 303 -29.18 -24.35 -19.25
C SER A 303 -29.35 -23.82 -17.83
N ALA A 304 -28.35 -23.11 -17.28
CA ALA A 304 -28.43 -22.58 -15.93
C ALA A 304 -29.05 -21.18 -15.90
N SER A 305 -30.32 -21.11 -15.59
CA SER A 305 -31.10 -19.91 -15.31
C SER A 305 -30.47 -19.09 -14.17
N ARG A 306 -30.32 -17.78 -14.40
CA ARG A 306 -30.24 -16.57 -13.55
C ARG A 306 -29.47 -16.53 -12.24
N ASP A 307 -29.03 -17.62 -11.64
CA ASP A 307 -28.12 -17.65 -10.48
C ASP A 307 -26.80 -18.29 -10.89
N GLU A 308 -25.87 -17.48 -11.42
CA GLU A 308 -24.48 -17.94 -11.67
C GLU A 308 -23.86 -18.34 -10.32
N ASN A 309 -23.74 -19.63 -10.09
CA ASN A 309 -23.05 -20.19 -8.94
C ASN A 309 -21.55 -19.84 -9.02
N ILE A 310 -20.90 -19.53 -7.90
CA ILE A 310 -19.45 -19.22 -7.80
C ILE A 310 -18.62 -20.24 -8.59
N ILE A 311 -19.00 -21.51 -8.52
CA ILE A 311 -18.32 -22.61 -9.24
C ILE A 311 -18.42 -22.44 -10.76
N SER A 312 -19.55 -21.99 -11.29
CA SER A 312 -19.72 -21.76 -12.72
C SER A 312 -18.87 -20.58 -13.21
N LEU A 313 -18.72 -19.53 -12.40
CA LEU A 313 -17.87 -18.39 -12.71
C LEU A 313 -16.38 -18.79 -12.72
N ILE A 314 -15.92 -19.51 -11.69
CA ILE A 314 -14.55 -20.03 -11.65
C ILE A 314 -14.28 -20.91 -12.88
N LYS A 315 -15.20 -21.82 -13.23
CA LYS A 315 -15.06 -22.67 -14.42
C LYS A 315 -14.99 -21.86 -15.72
N LYS A 316 -15.82 -20.84 -15.84
CA LYS A 316 -15.85 -19.94 -17.02
C LYS A 316 -14.54 -19.16 -17.20
N GLU A 317 -14.07 -18.52 -16.14
CA GLU A 317 -12.81 -17.76 -16.16
C GLU A 317 -11.61 -18.68 -16.36
N ALA A 318 -11.59 -19.80 -15.66
CA ALA A 318 -10.55 -20.82 -15.82
C ALA A 318 -10.47 -21.36 -17.25
N SER A 319 -11.61 -21.68 -17.86
CA SER A 319 -11.65 -22.18 -19.25
C SER A 319 -11.14 -21.14 -20.24
N GLN A 320 -11.54 -19.87 -20.10
CA GLN A 320 -11.07 -18.80 -20.98
C GLN A 320 -9.57 -18.58 -20.88
N PHE A 321 -9.01 -18.73 -19.70
CA PHE A 321 -7.58 -18.54 -19.45
C PHE A 321 -6.76 -19.71 -20.00
N LEU A 322 -7.18 -20.94 -19.77
CA LEU A 322 -6.51 -22.15 -20.27
C LEU A 322 -6.43 -22.24 -21.80
N PHE A 323 -7.33 -21.58 -22.51
CA PHE A 323 -7.30 -21.53 -23.99
C PHE A 323 -6.29 -20.52 -24.56
N LYS A 324 -5.84 -19.57 -23.73
CA LYS A 324 -4.96 -18.46 -24.17
C LYS A 324 -3.51 -18.62 -23.76
N THR A 325 -3.20 -19.45 -22.78
CA THR A 325 -1.86 -19.56 -22.18
C THR A 325 -1.30 -20.97 -22.26
N SER A 326 0.03 -21.07 -22.38
CA SER A 326 0.76 -22.33 -22.28
C SER A 326 0.80 -22.82 -20.84
N LEU A 327 0.60 -24.11 -20.59
CA LEU A 327 0.72 -24.72 -19.25
C LEU A 327 2.11 -25.31 -19.04
N PRO A 328 2.66 -25.28 -17.81
CA PRO A 328 2.10 -24.71 -16.58
C PRO A 328 2.13 -23.18 -16.58
N LEU A 329 1.21 -22.55 -15.82
CA LEU A 329 1.18 -21.10 -15.63
C LEU A 329 2.39 -20.65 -14.82
N ASP A 330 3.02 -19.56 -15.23
CA ASP A 330 4.01 -18.89 -14.39
C ASP A 330 3.34 -18.14 -13.21
N GLU A 331 4.17 -17.64 -12.28
CA GLU A 331 3.69 -16.96 -11.08
C GLU A 331 2.88 -15.68 -11.37
N HIS A 332 3.22 -14.95 -12.44
CA HIS A 332 2.51 -13.73 -12.86
C HIS A 332 1.17 -14.06 -13.50
N GLU A 333 1.14 -15.07 -14.38
CA GLU A 333 -0.09 -15.55 -15.00
C GLU A 333 -1.07 -16.08 -13.96
N TRP A 334 -0.57 -16.81 -12.95
CA TRP A 334 -1.37 -17.31 -11.84
C TRP A 334 -1.93 -16.17 -10.97
N PHE A 335 -1.09 -15.21 -10.60
CA PHE A 335 -1.51 -14.01 -9.86
C PHE A 335 -2.57 -13.22 -10.64
N TYR A 336 -2.36 -13.02 -11.94
CA TYR A 336 -3.30 -12.35 -12.81
C TYR A 336 -4.66 -13.08 -12.88
N LEU A 337 -4.64 -14.40 -13.00
CA LEU A 337 -5.85 -15.23 -12.98
C LEU A 337 -6.62 -15.08 -11.67
N LEU A 338 -5.95 -15.19 -10.52
CA LEU A 338 -6.58 -15.04 -9.21
C LEU A 338 -7.12 -13.62 -8.99
N ASN A 339 -6.37 -12.62 -9.41
CA ASN A 339 -6.80 -11.23 -9.32
C ASN A 339 -8.07 -10.98 -10.14
N ARG A 340 -8.12 -11.51 -11.36
CA ARG A 340 -9.28 -11.44 -12.24
C ARG A 340 -10.49 -12.22 -11.66
N LEU A 341 -10.27 -13.41 -11.14
CA LEU A 341 -11.31 -14.21 -10.47
C LEU A 341 -11.87 -13.46 -9.26
N SER A 342 -11.00 -12.95 -8.39
CA SER A 342 -11.38 -12.17 -7.21
C SER A 342 -12.18 -10.93 -7.60
N ARG A 343 -11.75 -10.20 -8.62
CA ARG A 343 -12.44 -9.02 -9.17
C ARG A 343 -13.85 -9.36 -9.64
N ASN A 344 -14.00 -10.42 -10.44
CA ASN A 344 -15.28 -10.82 -10.99
C ASN A 344 -16.24 -11.31 -9.89
N LEU A 345 -15.75 -12.08 -8.93
CA LEU A 345 -16.54 -12.52 -7.77
C LEU A 345 -16.97 -11.33 -6.91
N LEU A 346 -16.07 -10.43 -6.56
CA LEU A 346 -16.38 -9.22 -5.79
C LEU A 346 -17.36 -8.30 -6.52
N THR A 347 -17.27 -8.20 -7.84
CA THR A 347 -18.25 -7.45 -8.65
C THR A 347 -19.64 -8.05 -8.58
N GLN A 348 -19.77 -9.37 -8.63
CA GLN A 348 -21.06 -10.04 -8.47
C GLN A 348 -21.62 -9.85 -7.06
N PHE A 349 -20.79 -10.01 -6.01
CA PHE A 349 -21.22 -9.76 -4.63
C PHE A 349 -21.65 -8.31 -4.42
N HIS A 350 -20.92 -7.36 -4.98
CA HIS A 350 -21.30 -5.96 -4.94
C HIS A 350 -22.68 -5.70 -5.56
N ARG A 351 -22.99 -6.34 -6.69
CA ARG A 351 -24.32 -6.25 -7.32
C ARG A 351 -25.42 -6.88 -6.44
N LYS A 352 -25.14 -8.03 -5.81
CA LYS A 352 -26.08 -8.70 -4.88
C LYS A 352 -26.29 -7.85 -3.63
N LEU A 353 -25.21 -7.34 -3.03
CA LEU A 353 -25.24 -6.46 -1.86
C LEU A 353 -26.08 -5.20 -2.11
N ARG A 354 -25.86 -4.54 -3.26
CA ARG A 354 -26.65 -3.37 -3.66
C ARG A 354 -28.14 -3.70 -3.78
N LYS A 355 -28.49 -4.85 -4.39
CA LYS A 355 -29.90 -5.30 -4.49
C LYS A 355 -30.51 -5.61 -3.12
N ALA A 356 -29.75 -6.23 -2.21
CA ALA A 356 -30.19 -6.56 -0.84
C ALA A 356 -30.43 -5.29 0.00
N LEU A 357 -29.55 -4.30 -0.11
CA LEU A 357 -29.70 -2.97 0.53
C LEU A 357 -30.99 -2.27 0.05
N PHE A 358 -31.21 -2.23 -1.28
CA PHE A 358 -32.42 -1.60 -1.84
C PHE A 358 -33.73 -2.33 -1.46
N ARG A 359 -33.68 -3.63 -1.16
CA ARG A 359 -34.83 -4.43 -0.74
C ARG A 359 -35.00 -4.56 0.76
N ALA A 360 -34.10 -3.91 1.54
CA ALA A 360 -34.03 -4.03 3.00
C ALA A 360 -34.01 -5.49 3.51
N ASN A 361 -33.43 -6.41 2.72
CA ASN A 361 -33.36 -7.83 3.07
C ASN A 361 -32.08 -8.14 3.84
N PHE A 362 -32.22 -8.23 5.17
CA PHE A 362 -31.08 -8.39 6.10
C PHE A 362 -30.39 -9.77 5.94
N ILE A 363 -31.11 -10.80 5.56
CA ILE A 363 -30.54 -12.15 5.33
C ILE A 363 -29.64 -12.15 4.09
N ASP A 364 -30.10 -11.54 2.99
CA ASP A 364 -29.31 -11.42 1.76
C ASP A 364 -28.08 -10.51 1.98
N LEU A 365 -28.18 -9.53 2.88
CA LEU A 365 -27.07 -8.66 3.27
C LEU A 365 -25.96 -9.48 3.96
N ILE A 366 -26.32 -10.29 4.98
CA ILE A 366 -25.38 -11.16 5.71
C ILE A 366 -24.77 -12.20 4.78
N ASN A 367 -25.57 -12.85 3.94
CA ASN A 367 -25.09 -13.85 2.98
C ASN A 367 -24.11 -13.24 1.95
N SER A 368 -24.38 -12.03 1.47
CA SER A 368 -23.50 -11.31 0.54
C SER A 368 -22.20 -10.90 1.22
N ALA A 369 -22.24 -10.41 2.46
CA ALA A 369 -21.05 -10.04 3.23
C ALA A 369 -20.17 -11.27 3.54
N SER A 370 -20.80 -12.40 3.95
CA SER A 370 -20.09 -13.66 4.21
C SER A 370 -19.43 -14.21 2.95
N SER A 371 -20.11 -14.14 1.81
CA SER A 371 -19.57 -14.61 0.53
C SER A 371 -18.41 -13.74 0.04
N SER A 372 -18.45 -12.42 0.26
CA SER A 372 -17.33 -11.52 -0.01
C SER A 372 -16.11 -11.87 0.86
N GLY A 373 -16.33 -12.22 2.13
CA GLY A 373 -15.29 -12.68 3.05
C GLY A 373 -14.50 -13.88 2.52
N LEU A 374 -15.18 -14.85 1.87
CA LEU A 374 -14.51 -16.00 1.27
C LEU A 374 -13.52 -15.61 0.13
N VAL A 375 -13.84 -14.57 -0.64
CA VAL A 375 -12.91 -14.08 -1.68
C VAL A 375 -11.65 -13.48 -1.05
N TYR A 376 -11.80 -12.70 0.02
CA TYR A 376 -10.66 -12.15 0.75
C TYR A 376 -9.83 -13.25 1.44
N LEU A 377 -10.46 -14.33 1.93
CA LEU A 377 -9.75 -15.52 2.42
C LEU A 377 -8.87 -16.14 1.33
N GLY A 378 -9.33 -16.19 0.07
CA GLY A 378 -8.53 -16.64 -1.06
C GLY A 378 -7.31 -15.75 -1.38
N MET A 379 -7.29 -14.51 -0.89
CA MET A 379 -6.15 -13.60 -1.04
C MET A 379 -5.10 -13.75 0.08
N ILE A 380 -5.40 -14.48 1.16
CA ILE A 380 -4.50 -14.66 2.32
C ILE A 380 -3.11 -15.17 1.92
N PRO A 381 -2.94 -16.15 1.03
CA PRO A 381 -1.61 -16.59 0.61
C PRO A 381 -0.73 -15.46 0.09
N TYR A 382 -1.31 -14.54 -0.68
CA TYR A 382 -0.60 -13.38 -1.20
C TYR A 382 -0.31 -12.33 -0.13
N THR A 383 -1.28 -12.00 0.72
CA THR A 383 -1.05 -11.05 1.81
C THR A 383 0.03 -11.54 2.76
N ALA A 384 0.07 -12.84 3.04
CA ALA A 384 1.12 -13.47 3.83
C ALA A 384 2.48 -13.42 3.13
N ALA A 385 2.52 -13.67 1.82
CA ALA A 385 3.73 -13.60 1.03
C ALA A 385 4.31 -12.18 1.01
N PHE A 386 3.50 -11.17 0.68
CA PHE A 386 3.93 -9.76 0.70
C PHE A 386 4.42 -9.32 2.09
N SER A 387 3.73 -9.76 3.15
CA SER A 387 4.14 -9.46 4.53
C SER A 387 5.48 -10.11 4.91
N SER A 388 5.72 -11.35 4.48
CA SER A 388 7.00 -12.04 4.71
C SER A 388 8.13 -11.31 4.01
N PHE A 389 7.98 -11.02 2.71
CA PHE A 389 9.01 -10.32 1.93
C PHE A 389 9.28 -8.90 2.43
N ALA A 390 8.25 -8.18 2.90
CA ALA A 390 8.43 -6.87 3.50
C ALA A 390 9.22 -6.95 4.83
N ALA A 391 8.97 -7.97 5.64
CA ALA A 391 9.72 -8.20 6.88
C ALA A 391 11.20 -8.48 6.61
N ASP A 392 11.47 -9.33 5.62
CA ASP A 392 12.83 -9.69 5.23
C ASP A 392 13.58 -8.46 4.69
N ARG A 393 12.93 -7.61 3.87
CA ARG A 393 13.51 -6.34 3.41
C ARG A 393 13.82 -5.38 4.54
N TYR A 394 12.99 -5.36 5.59
CA TYR A 394 13.27 -4.52 6.76
C TYR A 394 14.57 -4.95 7.47
N LEU A 395 14.74 -6.23 7.74
CA LEU A 395 15.97 -6.79 8.33
C LEU A 395 17.19 -6.55 7.42
N GLY A 396 17.03 -6.78 6.12
CA GLY A 396 18.09 -6.56 5.14
C GLY A 396 18.58 -5.11 5.08
N ARG A 397 17.66 -4.15 5.22
CA ARG A 397 18.00 -2.70 5.28
C ARG A 397 18.81 -2.35 6.52
N ASP A 398 18.38 -2.82 7.71
CA ASP A 398 19.11 -2.58 8.96
C ASP A 398 20.52 -3.18 8.90
N MET A 399 20.65 -4.37 8.32
CA MET A 399 21.95 -5.00 8.07
C MET A 399 22.84 -4.16 7.15
N LEU A 400 22.31 -3.68 6.01
CA LEU A 400 23.08 -2.84 5.09
C LEU A 400 23.56 -1.54 5.74
N GLN A 401 22.68 -0.88 6.50
CA GLN A 401 23.03 0.38 7.18
C GLN A 401 24.16 0.21 8.19
N ARG A 402 24.25 -0.95 8.83
CA ARG A 402 25.28 -1.21 9.86
C ARG A 402 26.59 -1.76 9.30
N LEU A 403 26.52 -2.56 8.24
CA LEU A 403 27.68 -3.31 7.74
C LEU A 403 28.31 -2.75 6.47
N LEU A 404 27.63 -1.89 5.70
CA LEU A 404 28.21 -1.27 4.53
C LEU A 404 28.73 0.15 4.83
N PRO A 405 29.75 0.63 4.10
CA PRO A 405 30.19 2.03 4.15
C PRO A 405 29.07 3.00 3.79
N ILE A 406 29.00 4.16 4.45
CA ILE A 406 27.96 5.19 4.28
C ILE A 406 27.79 5.61 2.80
N ASN A 407 28.86 5.61 2.00
CA ASN A 407 28.83 6.01 0.59
C ASN A 407 28.62 4.83 -0.37
N HIS A 408 28.27 3.64 0.11
CA HIS A 408 28.04 2.51 -0.77
C HIS A 408 26.79 2.73 -1.64
N PRO A 409 26.84 2.44 -2.97
CA PRO A 409 25.72 2.73 -3.89
C PRO A 409 24.36 2.15 -3.46
N GLN A 410 24.36 1.00 -2.80
CA GLN A 410 23.14 0.37 -2.30
C GLN A 410 22.54 1.10 -1.09
N GLN A 411 23.33 1.77 -0.26
CA GLN A 411 22.81 2.62 0.81
C GLN A 411 22.12 3.87 0.24
N GLY A 412 22.73 4.57 -0.72
CA GLY A 412 22.13 5.75 -1.35
C GLY A 412 20.81 5.48 -2.08
N ALA A 413 20.60 4.26 -2.60
CA ALA A 413 19.34 3.88 -3.19
C ALA A 413 18.22 3.66 -2.13
N MET A 414 18.60 3.32 -0.90
CA MET A 414 17.66 3.07 0.21
C MET A 414 17.23 4.34 0.95
N GLU A 415 18.01 5.42 0.89
CA GLU A 415 17.69 6.68 1.55
C GLU A 415 16.59 7.47 0.86
N LYS A 416 16.18 7.07 -0.35
CA LYS A 416 15.09 7.74 -1.06
C LYS A 416 13.77 7.58 -0.32
N PHE A 417 13.30 8.71 0.20
CA PHE A 417 11.98 8.82 0.83
C PHE A 417 10.90 8.85 -0.24
N ARG A 418 10.01 7.84 -0.26
CA ARG A 418 8.98 7.63 -1.27
C ARG A 418 7.62 7.53 -0.62
N ILE A 419 6.70 8.42 -0.98
CA ILE A 419 5.36 8.50 -0.40
C ILE A 419 4.32 7.99 -1.38
N ALA A 420 3.45 7.08 -0.91
CA ALA A 420 2.19 6.73 -1.57
C ALA A 420 1.03 7.41 -0.83
N HIS A 421 0.38 8.37 -1.46
CA HIS A 421 -0.75 9.11 -0.91
C HIS A 421 -2.06 8.64 -1.53
N PHE A 422 -2.88 7.97 -0.72
CA PHE A 422 -4.15 7.39 -1.13
C PHE A 422 -5.29 8.39 -0.98
N THR A 423 -6.13 8.53 -2.00
CA THR A 423 -7.28 9.43 -1.99
C THR A 423 -8.43 8.90 -2.84
N ASP A 424 -9.66 8.99 -2.30
CA ASP A 424 -10.89 8.62 -3.01
C ASP A 424 -11.40 9.74 -3.95
N THR A 425 -10.90 10.98 -3.84
CA THR A 425 -11.53 12.18 -4.40
C THR A 425 -10.67 12.95 -5.39
N PHE A 426 -9.58 12.38 -5.92
CA PHE A 426 -8.59 13.11 -6.73
C PHE A 426 -9.16 13.75 -8.00
N TYR A 427 -10.15 13.12 -8.63
CA TYR A 427 -10.77 13.60 -9.86
C TYR A 427 -12.06 14.40 -9.63
N GLU A 428 -12.41 14.66 -8.39
CA GLU A 428 -13.54 15.52 -8.05
C GLU A 428 -13.19 17.01 -8.14
N ILE A 429 -14.22 17.83 -8.19
CA ILE A 429 -14.09 19.30 -8.15
C ILE A 429 -14.28 19.74 -6.70
N ASN A 430 -13.22 19.66 -5.91
CA ASN A 430 -13.22 20.10 -4.52
C ASN A 430 -11.83 20.59 -4.07
N GLY A 431 -11.77 21.23 -2.92
CA GLY A 431 -10.52 21.80 -2.37
C GLY A 431 -9.45 20.76 -2.04
N VAL A 432 -9.85 19.53 -1.69
CA VAL A 432 -8.91 18.41 -1.42
C VAL A 432 -8.20 18.00 -2.70
N ALA A 433 -8.95 17.73 -3.77
CA ALA A 433 -8.40 17.36 -5.06
C ALA A 433 -7.44 18.41 -5.62
N LEU A 434 -7.82 19.70 -5.51
CA LEU A 434 -6.97 20.81 -5.92
C LEU A 434 -5.67 20.87 -5.13
N SER A 435 -5.74 20.72 -3.80
CA SER A 435 -4.56 20.70 -2.92
C SER A 435 -3.61 19.55 -3.26
N LEU A 436 -4.15 18.35 -3.52
CA LEU A 436 -3.35 17.16 -3.87
C LEU A 436 -2.67 17.31 -5.24
N ARG A 437 -3.34 17.88 -6.24
CA ARG A 437 -2.74 18.16 -7.56
C ARG A 437 -1.54 19.08 -7.43
N ARG A 438 -1.68 20.16 -6.66
CA ARG A 438 -0.59 21.11 -6.40
C ARG A 438 0.56 20.50 -5.62
N GLN A 439 0.27 19.59 -4.67
CA GLN A 439 1.33 18.82 -3.98
C GLN A 439 2.13 17.95 -4.94
N VAL A 440 1.47 17.26 -5.89
CA VAL A 440 2.17 16.48 -6.92
C VAL A 440 3.05 17.39 -7.79
N GLU A 441 2.54 18.53 -8.25
CA GLU A 441 3.30 19.48 -9.05
C GLU A 441 4.53 20.03 -8.29
N SER A 442 4.34 20.42 -7.01
CA SER A 442 5.44 20.88 -6.16
C SER A 442 6.46 19.79 -5.88
N ALA A 443 6.02 18.54 -5.67
CA ALA A 443 6.90 17.40 -5.49
C ALA A 443 7.75 17.14 -6.75
N GLN A 444 7.15 17.21 -7.94
CA GLN A 444 7.86 17.05 -9.20
C GLN A 444 8.91 18.16 -9.41
N LYS A 445 8.56 19.43 -9.17
CA LYS A 445 9.50 20.56 -9.22
C LYS A 445 10.66 20.38 -8.25
N ALA A 446 10.38 19.86 -7.05
CA ALA A 446 11.37 19.62 -6.01
C ALA A 446 12.09 18.25 -6.15
N GLN A 447 11.83 17.49 -7.21
CA GLN A 447 12.37 16.14 -7.46
C GLN A 447 12.17 15.16 -6.30
N LYS A 448 11.00 15.25 -5.64
CA LYS A 448 10.61 14.39 -4.53
C LYS A 448 9.71 13.25 -5.02
N GLU A 449 9.93 12.06 -4.51
CA GLU A 449 9.15 10.85 -4.84
C GLU A 449 7.81 10.84 -4.09
N TYR A 450 6.80 11.44 -4.71
CA TYR A 450 5.47 11.56 -4.16
C TYR A 450 4.43 11.10 -5.18
N HIS A 451 3.67 10.06 -4.84
CA HIS A 451 2.73 9.40 -5.73
C HIS A 451 1.32 9.40 -5.16
N ILE A 452 0.37 9.85 -5.96
CA ILE A 452 -1.06 9.71 -5.67
C ILE A 452 -1.54 8.35 -6.14
N ILE A 453 -2.25 7.64 -5.26
CA ILE A 453 -2.97 6.40 -5.56
C ILE A 453 -4.46 6.66 -5.45
N THR A 454 -5.16 6.47 -6.56
CA THR A 454 -6.59 6.77 -6.65
C THR A 454 -7.34 5.72 -7.49
N CYS A 455 -8.67 5.74 -7.41
CA CYS A 455 -9.57 4.90 -8.21
C CYS A 455 -10.59 5.76 -8.93
N ASP A 456 -10.74 5.55 -10.24
CA ASP A 456 -11.87 6.08 -11.02
C ASP A 456 -12.24 5.13 -12.17
N THR A 457 -13.50 5.12 -12.55
CA THR A 457 -14.01 4.37 -13.71
C THR A 457 -13.61 5.00 -15.04
N LYS A 458 -13.35 6.29 -15.06
CA LYS A 458 -12.90 7.01 -16.26
C LYS A 458 -11.42 6.73 -16.51
N LYS A 459 -11.08 6.55 -17.79
CA LYS A 459 -9.67 6.51 -18.21
C LYS A 459 -9.14 7.94 -18.26
N HIS A 460 -8.13 8.20 -17.44
CA HIS A 460 -7.41 9.47 -17.46
C HIS A 460 -6.07 9.30 -18.18
N PRO A 461 -5.56 10.34 -18.87
CA PRO A 461 -4.23 10.30 -19.46
C PRO A 461 -3.19 10.01 -18.35
N PRO A 462 -2.14 9.21 -18.63
CA PRO A 462 -1.06 8.99 -17.68
C PRO A 462 -0.42 10.33 -17.27
N GLN A 463 -0.26 10.53 -15.99
CA GLN A 463 0.40 11.71 -15.41
C GLN A 463 1.51 11.22 -14.46
N PRO A 464 2.71 11.82 -14.52
CA PRO A 464 3.77 11.49 -13.58
C PRO A 464 3.31 11.68 -12.13
N GLY A 465 3.64 10.75 -11.25
CA GLY A 465 3.24 10.80 -9.85
C GLY A 465 1.77 10.49 -9.56
N ILE A 466 0.97 10.08 -10.55
CA ILE A 466 -0.45 9.72 -10.34
C ILE A 466 -0.71 8.32 -10.91
N GLN A 467 -1.18 7.43 -10.07
CA GLN A 467 -1.62 6.08 -10.44
C GLN A 467 -3.12 5.92 -10.19
N ASN A 468 -3.87 5.81 -11.27
CA ASN A 468 -5.30 5.51 -11.23
C ASN A 468 -5.54 4.03 -11.46
N PHE A 469 -6.27 3.39 -10.53
CA PHE A 469 -6.70 2.00 -10.65
C PHE A 469 -8.17 1.94 -11.07
N SER A 470 -8.52 0.98 -11.91
CA SER A 470 -9.92 0.74 -12.26
C SER A 470 -10.63 0.04 -11.11
N PRO A 471 -11.71 0.59 -10.53
CA PRO A 471 -12.41 -0.01 -9.41
C PRO A 471 -13.05 -1.36 -9.77
N ILE A 472 -13.20 -2.23 -8.77
CA ILE A 472 -13.95 -3.48 -8.86
C ILE A 472 -15.44 -3.18 -8.94
N GLY A 473 -15.91 -2.16 -8.22
CA GLY A 473 -17.30 -1.74 -8.17
C GLY A 473 -17.44 -0.28 -7.76
N VAL A 474 -18.62 0.28 -8.00
CA VAL A 474 -19.00 1.65 -7.62
C VAL A 474 -20.24 1.60 -6.78
N PHE A 475 -20.21 2.29 -5.65
CA PHE A 475 -21.32 2.48 -4.74
C PHE A 475 -21.72 3.95 -4.70
N HIS A 476 -23.01 4.25 -4.81
CA HIS A 476 -23.55 5.59 -4.67
C HIS A 476 -24.23 5.71 -3.31
N LEU A 477 -23.90 6.74 -2.56
CA LEU A 477 -24.58 7.01 -1.29
C LEU A 477 -26.03 7.43 -1.58
N PRO A 478 -27.04 6.84 -0.88
CA PRO A 478 -28.44 7.14 -1.14
C PRO A 478 -28.79 8.62 -0.96
N GLU A 479 -28.32 9.22 0.11
CA GLU A 479 -28.57 10.63 0.50
C GLU A 479 -27.66 11.63 -0.23
N TYR A 480 -26.57 11.15 -0.84
CA TYR A 480 -25.59 12.00 -1.54
C TYR A 480 -25.15 11.32 -2.84
N ARG A 481 -26.05 11.30 -3.84
CA ARG A 481 -25.87 10.57 -5.11
C ARG A 481 -24.68 11.01 -5.95
N GLU A 482 -24.20 12.23 -5.73
CA GLU A 482 -23.01 12.77 -6.41
C GLU A 482 -21.73 12.13 -5.88
N GLN A 483 -21.72 11.69 -4.60
CA GLN A 483 -20.56 11.04 -4.01
C GLN A 483 -20.51 9.55 -4.40
N LYS A 484 -19.46 9.19 -5.11
CA LYS A 484 -19.18 7.81 -5.52
C LYS A 484 -18.12 7.20 -4.62
N LEU A 485 -18.42 6.06 -4.05
CA LEU A 485 -17.44 5.25 -3.35
C LEU A 485 -16.97 4.14 -4.28
N PHE A 486 -15.67 4.07 -4.50
CA PHE A 486 -15.05 3.08 -5.37
C PHE A 486 -14.51 1.91 -4.55
N HIS A 487 -14.81 0.68 -4.96
CA HIS A 487 -14.22 -0.51 -4.38
C HIS A 487 -12.86 -0.76 -5.07
N PRO A 488 -11.71 -0.56 -4.38
CA PRO A 488 -10.41 -0.62 -5.02
C PRO A 488 -9.94 -2.08 -5.27
N PRO A 489 -9.12 -2.32 -6.30
CA PRO A 489 -8.52 -3.62 -6.59
C PRO A 489 -7.32 -3.87 -5.67
N PHE A 490 -7.58 -4.43 -4.49
CA PHE A 490 -6.65 -4.52 -3.38
C PHE A 490 -5.29 -5.15 -3.75
N LEU A 491 -5.29 -6.33 -4.39
CA LEU A 491 -4.03 -7.03 -4.73
C LEU A 491 -3.20 -6.28 -5.77
N GLU A 492 -3.84 -5.60 -6.74
CA GLU A 492 -3.13 -4.80 -7.75
C GLU A 492 -2.43 -3.60 -7.11
N ILE A 493 -3.10 -2.95 -6.14
CA ILE A 493 -2.54 -1.82 -5.41
C ILE A 493 -1.42 -2.28 -4.48
N LEU A 494 -1.59 -3.41 -3.80
CA LEU A 494 -0.57 -4.00 -2.93
C LEU A 494 0.71 -4.32 -3.71
N ASP A 495 0.57 -4.98 -4.87
CA ASP A 495 1.69 -5.30 -5.75
C ASP A 495 2.40 -4.04 -6.25
N TYR A 496 1.63 -3.05 -6.71
CA TYR A 496 2.17 -1.75 -7.13
C TYR A 496 2.97 -1.07 -6.01
N CYS A 497 2.42 -1.04 -4.80
CA CYS A 497 3.10 -0.42 -3.66
C CYS A 497 4.41 -1.14 -3.30
N TYR A 498 4.40 -2.48 -3.36
CA TYR A 498 5.60 -3.28 -3.13
C TYR A 498 6.67 -3.06 -4.21
N ALA A 499 6.26 -3.08 -5.49
CA ALA A 499 7.16 -2.90 -6.64
C ALA A 499 7.78 -1.50 -6.71
N LYS A 500 7.05 -0.47 -6.26
CA LYS A 500 7.53 0.92 -6.18
C LYS A 500 8.39 1.20 -4.96
N GLU A 501 8.50 0.24 -4.04
CA GLU A 501 9.31 0.36 -2.82
C GLU A 501 8.98 1.63 -2.01
N PHE A 502 7.70 1.93 -1.84
CA PHE A 502 7.30 3.04 -1.01
C PHE A 502 7.81 2.85 0.43
N THR A 503 8.24 3.96 1.02
CA THR A 503 8.73 3.99 2.41
C THR A 503 7.66 4.50 3.37
N GLN A 504 6.61 5.13 2.84
CA GLN A 504 5.57 5.79 3.61
C GLN A 504 4.22 5.68 2.92
N ILE A 505 3.17 5.37 3.68
CA ILE A 505 1.77 5.40 3.24
C ILE A 505 1.06 6.58 3.89
N LEU A 506 0.36 7.37 3.09
CA LEU A 506 -0.47 8.50 3.54
C LEU A 506 -1.90 8.30 3.06
N ALA A 507 -2.88 8.40 3.95
CA ALA A 507 -4.31 8.29 3.66
C ALA A 507 -4.98 9.67 3.77
N ALA A 508 -5.47 10.22 2.64
CA ALA A 508 -6.15 11.51 2.58
C ALA A 508 -7.60 11.45 3.07
N THR A 509 -8.25 10.30 2.92
CA THR A 509 -9.68 10.14 3.20
C THR A 509 -9.95 8.86 3.96
N PRO A 510 -10.94 8.83 4.87
CA PRO A 510 -11.36 7.61 5.58
C PRO A 510 -12.33 6.74 4.74
N GLY A 511 -12.20 6.80 3.43
CA GLY A 511 -12.99 6.02 2.46
C GLY A 511 -12.39 4.64 2.17
N PRO A 512 -12.90 3.94 1.15
CA PRO A 512 -12.42 2.61 0.77
C PRO A 512 -10.93 2.57 0.44
N LEU A 513 -10.38 3.62 -0.21
CA LEU A 513 -8.94 3.72 -0.46
C LEU A 513 -8.14 3.99 0.82
N GLY A 514 -8.68 4.75 1.77
CA GLY A 514 -8.04 4.93 3.07
C GLY A 514 -7.95 3.63 3.87
N LEU A 515 -9.01 2.80 3.84
CA LEU A 515 -8.98 1.45 4.45
C LEU A 515 -7.99 0.53 3.73
N THR A 516 -7.90 0.64 2.41
CA THR A 516 -6.92 -0.09 1.59
C THR A 516 -5.49 0.34 1.95
N ALA A 517 -5.23 1.65 2.08
CA ALA A 517 -3.96 2.19 2.53
C ALA A 517 -3.54 1.63 3.90
N MET A 518 -4.47 1.59 4.85
CA MET A 518 -4.25 1.03 6.19
C MET A 518 -3.87 -0.46 6.13
N ALA A 519 -4.59 -1.25 5.34
CA ALA A 519 -4.29 -2.68 5.18
C ALA A 519 -2.92 -2.90 4.52
N ILE A 520 -2.60 -2.15 3.46
CA ILE A 520 -1.31 -2.24 2.74
C ILE A 520 -0.16 -1.81 3.65
N ALA A 521 -0.31 -0.71 4.40
CA ALA A 521 0.71 -0.26 5.34
C ALA A 521 1.06 -1.35 6.37
N ARG A 522 0.04 -2.03 6.92
CA ARG A 522 0.24 -3.15 7.86
C ARG A 522 0.91 -4.35 7.23
N ILE A 523 0.50 -4.74 6.01
CA ILE A 523 1.09 -5.87 5.29
C ILE A 523 2.54 -5.59 4.93
N LEU A 524 2.83 -4.40 4.40
CA LEU A 524 4.18 -4.00 4.00
C LEU A 524 5.03 -3.48 5.16
N LYS A 525 4.48 -3.44 6.39
CA LYS A 525 5.14 -2.90 7.60
C LYS A 525 5.67 -1.48 7.41
N LEU A 526 4.88 -0.65 6.71
CA LEU A 526 5.21 0.74 6.46
C LEU A 526 4.50 1.65 7.47
N PRO A 527 5.10 2.79 7.85
CA PRO A 527 4.43 3.81 8.63
C PRO A 527 3.17 4.30 7.91
N LEU A 528 2.10 4.51 8.67
CA LEU A 528 0.81 4.96 8.16
C LEU A 528 0.47 6.34 8.70
N TRP A 529 0.38 7.32 7.82
CA TRP A 529 -0.04 8.68 8.17
C TRP A 529 -1.42 8.97 7.61
N GLY A 530 -2.16 9.85 8.26
CA GLY A 530 -3.47 10.27 7.82
C GLY A 530 -3.58 11.78 7.68
N THR A 531 -4.48 12.26 6.84
CA THR A 531 -4.83 13.67 6.75
C THR A 531 -6.33 13.85 6.97
N TYR A 532 -6.70 14.75 7.88
CA TYR A 532 -8.09 15.14 8.08
C TYR A 532 -8.41 16.34 7.19
N HIS A 533 -9.18 16.09 6.13
CA HIS A 533 -9.52 17.14 5.15
C HIS A 533 -10.98 17.63 5.28
N THR A 534 -11.90 16.73 5.63
CA THR A 534 -13.33 16.98 5.53
C THR A 534 -14.03 16.60 6.82
N ALA A 535 -14.83 17.51 7.32
CA ALA A 535 -15.68 17.34 8.50
C ALA A 535 -16.93 16.48 8.16
N LEU A 536 -16.71 15.17 7.86
CA LEU A 536 -17.76 14.26 7.42
C LEU A 536 -18.98 14.18 8.37
N PRO A 537 -18.83 14.16 9.71
CA PRO A 537 -19.96 14.12 10.61
C PRO A 537 -20.83 15.39 10.54
N GLN A 538 -20.21 16.55 10.39
CA GLN A 538 -20.93 17.82 10.23
C GLN A 538 -21.71 17.84 8.92
N TYR A 539 -21.10 17.34 7.82
CA TYR A 539 -21.82 17.16 6.56
C TYR A 539 -22.99 16.18 6.69
N ALA A 540 -22.79 15.03 7.36
CA ALA A 540 -23.86 14.08 7.59
C ALA A 540 -25.01 14.68 8.42
N GLN A 541 -24.71 15.49 9.42
CA GLN A 541 -25.72 16.19 10.22
C GLN A 541 -26.60 17.09 9.35
N TYR A 542 -25.99 17.85 8.42
CA TYR A 542 -26.75 18.70 7.49
C TYR A 542 -27.57 17.92 6.46
N LEU A 543 -27.04 16.79 5.98
CA LEU A 543 -27.69 16.00 4.93
C LEU A 543 -28.82 15.13 5.45
N THR A 544 -28.66 14.53 6.64
CA THR A 544 -29.59 13.52 7.16
C THR A 544 -30.41 14.02 8.34
N GLY A 545 -29.91 14.96 9.13
CA GLY A 545 -30.47 15.35 10.42
C GLY A 545 -30.47 14.25 11.47
N ASP A 546 -29.91 13.08 11.16
CA ASP A 546 -29.94 11.88 12.01
C ASP A 546 -28.71 11.80 12.94
N HIS A 547 -28.94 12.05 14.22
CA HIS A 547 -27.91 12.02 15.25
C HIS A 547 -27.23 10.63 15.39
N VAL A 548 -27.95 9.53 15.10
CA VAL A 548 -27.36 8.17 15.18
C VAL A 548 -26.32 7.98 14.11
N ILE A 549 -26.60 8.40 12.89
CA ILE A 549 -25.64 8.34 11.77
C ILE A 549 -24.40 9.19 12.09
N VAL A 550 -24.59 10.39 12.63
CA VAL A 550 -23.49 11.31 13.00
C VAL A 550 -22.58 10.68 14.07
N GLU A 551 -23.17 10.09 15.12
CA GLU A 551 -22.40 9.43 16.18
C GLU A 551 -21.68 8.16 15.70
N LEU A 552 -22.27 7.40 14.80
CA LEU A 552 -21.60 6.26 14.18
C LEU A 552 -20.43 6.70 13.32
N LEU A 553 -20.57 7.79 12.56
CA LEU A 553 -19.47 8.38 11.78
C LEU A 553 -18.35 8.88 12.68
N TRP A 554 -18.66 9.54 13.81
CA TRP A 554 -17.65 9.96 14.78
C TRP A 554 -16.89 8.76 15.34
N LYS A 555 -17.56 7.71 15.75
CA LYS A 555 -16.91 6.47 16.24
C LYS A 555 -16.00 5.85 15.19
N TYR A 556 -16.46 5.82 13.93
CA TYR A 556 -15.66 5.32 12.80
C TYR A 556 -14.41 6.18 12.57
N LEU A 557 -14.54 7.52 12.54
CA LEU A 557 -13.43 8.43 12.31
C LEU A 557 -12.40 8.36 13.44
N VAL A 558 -12.85 8.36 14.71
CA VAL A 558 -11.95 8.20 15.85
C VAL A 558 -11.18 6.89 15.78
N TRP A 559 -11.88 5.78 15.47
CA TRP A 559 -11.23 4.49 15.26
C TRP A 559 -10.21 4.58 14.12
N PHE A 560 -10.60 5.12 12.96
CA PHE A 560 -9.75 5.19 11.77
C PHE A 560 -8.47 6.02 12.02
N TYR A 561 -8.60 7.25 12.52
CA TYR A 561 -7.44 8.11 12.75
C TYR A 561 -6.54 7.62 13.89
N ASN A 562 -7.07 6.96 14.91
CA ASN A 562 -6.24 6.36 15.95
C ASN A 562 -5.37 5.19 15.47
N GLN A 563 -5.67 4.60 14.30
CA GLN A 563 -4.80 3.61 13.65
C GLN A 563 -3.56 4.23 12.98
N MET A 564 -3.53 5.54 12.78
CA MET A 564 -2.41 6.25 12.15
C MET A 564 -1.26 6.44 13.14
N ASP A 565 -0.04 6.50 12.60
CA ASP A 565 1.16 6.86 13.38
C ASP A 565 1.30 8.39 13.50
N LEU A 566 0.80 9.13 12.50
CA LEU A 566 0.78 10.59 12.44
C LEU A 566 -0.50 11.05 11.76
N ILE A 567 -1.08 12.17 12.24
CA ILE A 567 -2.32 12.74 11.72
C ILE A 567 -2.09 14.21 11.37
N PHE A 568 -2.26 14.55 10.12
CA PHE A 568 -2.20 15.93 9.66
C PHE A 568 -3.59 16.55 9.74
N VAL A 569 -3.69 17.66 10.44
CA VAL A 569 -4.93 18.41 10.63
C VAL A 569 -4.79 19.81 10.06
N PRO A 570 -5.88 20.42 9.51
CA PRO A 570 -5.77 21.67 8.80
C PRO A 570 -5.62 22.89 9.71
N SER A 571 -6.10 22.82 10.95
CA SER A 571 -6.20 23.94 11.89
C SER A 571 -6.15 23.48 13.34
N GLN A 572 -5.84 24.41 14.25
CA GLN A 572 -5.82 24.15 15.68
C GLN A 572 -7.24 23.87 16.21
N SER A 573 -8.25 24.58 15.71
CA SER A 573 -9.65 24.34 16.04
C SER A 573 -10.10 22.94 15.67
N THR A 574 -9.71 22.44 14.48
CA THR A 574 -9.98 21.05 14.09
C THR A 574 -9.24 20.05 14.97
N ALA A 575 -7.99 20.33 15.34
CA ALA A 575 -7.21 19.46 16.24
C ALA A 575 -7.90 19.36 17.61
N GLU A 576 -8.41 20.46 18.13
CA GLU A 576 -9.10 20.50 19.42
C GLU A 576 -10.43 19.73 19.38
N GLU A 577 -11.23 19.91 18.32
CA GLU A 577 -12.47 19.16 18.12
C GLU A 577 -12.19 17.63 18.07
N LEU A 578 -11.20 17.22 17.29
CA LEU A 578 -10.81 15.80 17.18
C LEU A 578 -10.34 15.24 18.52
N ARG A 579 -9.59 16.04 19.31
CA ARG A 579 -9.12 15.63 20.64
C ARG A 579 -10.30 15.43 21.60
N GLN A 580 -11.26 16.35 21.61
CA GLN A 580 -12.48 16.24 22.42
C GLN A 580 -13.32 15.03 22.05
N ARG A 581 -13.27 14.59 20.76
CA ARG A 581 -13.94 13.38 20.29
C ARG A 581 -13.18 12.08 20.56
N GLY A 582 -11.93 12.14 21.03
CA GLY A 582 -11.13 10.98 21.45
C GLY A 582 -10.05 10.55 20.44
N VAL A 583 -9.69 11.40 19.47
CA VAL A 583 -8.49 11.18 18.64
C VAL A 583 -7.24 11.56 19.43
N ASN A 584 -6.19 10.73 19.35
CA ASN A 584 -4.95 10.97 20.10
C ASN A 584 -4.24 12.24 19.61
N GLY A 585 -4.20 13.26 20.48
CA GLY A 585 -3.62 14.59 20.20
C GLY A 585 -2.09 14.55 19.99
N GLU A 586 -1.37 13.60 20.58
CA GLU A 586 0.09 13.51 20.43
C GLU A 586 0.50 13.17 18.99
N LYS A 587 -0.36 12.47 18.28
CA LYS A 587 -0.17 12.11 16.87
C LYS A 587 -0.52 13.23 15.90
N MET A 588 -1.16 14.33 16.34
CA MET A 588 -1.63 15.39 15.47
C MET A 588 -0.53 16.42 15.17
N ARG A 589 -0.48 16.86 13.91
CA ARG A 589 0.38 17.97 13.45
C ARG A 589 -0.43 18.87 12.52
N ILE A 590 -0.26 20.18 12.69
CA ILE A 590 -0.88 21.13 11.79
C ILE A 590 -0.21 21.02 10.42
N PHE A 591 -1.03 20.87 9.38
CA PHE A 591 -0.58 20.75 8.02
C PHE A 591 -0.41 22.15 7.39
N PRO A 592 0.82 22.57 7.05
CA PRO A 592 1.06 23.85 6.41
C PRO A 592 0.30 23.95 5.08
N ARG A 593 -0.38 25.05 4.86
CA ARG A 593 -1.10 25.31 3.61
C ARG A 593 -0.66 26.62 3.01
N GLY A 594 -0.63 26.65 1.69
CA GLY A 594 -0.24 27.84 0.94
C GLY A 594 -1.27 28.23 -0.10
N VAL A 595 -1.01 29.35 -0.76
CA VAL A 595 -1.81 29.91 -1.84
C VAL A 595 -0.92 30.24 -3.04
N ASP A 596 -1.52 30.23 -4.22
CA ASP A 596 -0.85 30.64 -5.45
C ASP A 596 -0.74 32.17 -5.52
N LEU A 597 0.41 32.70 -5.16
CA LEU A 597 0.67 34.14 -5.11
C LEU A 597 0.82 34.80 -6.49
N GLN A 598 1.01 34.00 -7.56
CA GLN A 598 1.07 34.49 -8.93
C GLN A 598 -0.32 34.57 -9.54
N LEU A 599 -1.13 33.54 -9.32
CA LEU A 599 -2.50 33.49 -9.77
C LEU A 599 -3.36 34.53 -8.99
N PHE A 600 -3.33 34.47 -7.66
CA PHE A 600 -4.08 35.37 -6.79
C PHE A 600 -3.23 36.58 -6.44
N HIS A 601 -3.45 37.67 -7.16
CA HIS A 601 -2.64 38.89 -7.04
C HIS A 601 -3.49 40.13 -7.29
N PRO A 602 -3.25 41.25 -6.57
CA PRO A 602 -4.00 42.49 -6.79
C PRO A 602 -3.99 43.03 -8.23
N THR A 603 -2.90 42.76 -8.98
CA THR A 603 -2.76 43.18 -10.38
C THR A 603 -3.70 42.45 -11.36
N LYS A 604 -4.41 41.42 -10.91
CA LYS A 604 -5.44 40.73 -11.71
C LYS A 604 -6.74 41.55 -11.84
N ARG A 605 -6.87 42.67 -11.14
CA ARG A 605 -7.97 43.61 -11.33
C ARG A 605 -7.90 44.21 -12.74
N ASN A 606 -8.84 43.85 -13.59
CA ASN A 606 -8.80 44.16 -15.03
C ASN A 606 -10.16 44.58 -15.62
N GLY A 607 -11.12 44.97 -14.78
CA GLY A 607 -12.48 45.30 -15.20
C GLY A 607 -13.35 44.09 -15.52
N PHE A 608 -12.91 42.88 -15.10
CA PHE A 608 -13.59 41.60 -15.39
C PHE A 608 -15.06 41.61 -14.95
N LEU A 609 -15.33 42.12 -13.72
CA LEU A 609 -16.71 42.16 -13.19
C LEU A 609 -17.56 43.17 -13.92
N GLU A 610 -17.02 44.36 -14.22
CA GLU A 610 -17.71 45.44 -14.89
C GLU A 610 -18.08 45.05 -16.34
N ASN A 611 -17.19 44.36 -17.03
CA ASN A 611 -17.39 44.04 -18.45
C ASN A 611 -18.20 42.76 -18.63
N ARG A 612 -18.06 41.77 -17.73
CA ARG A 612 -18.67 40.44 -17.89
C ARG A 612 -19.92 40.25 -17.06
N VAL A 613 -20.02 40.85 -15.87
CA VAL A 613 -21.12 40.64 -14.94
C VAL A 613 -21.94 41.90 -14.75
N GLN A 614 -21.61 43.01 -15.46
CA GLN A 614 -22.29 44.28 -15.40
C GLN A 614 -22.44 44.82 -13.97
N ALA A 615 -21.42 44.63 -13.13
CA ALA A 615 -21.42 45.12 -11.77
C ALA A 615 -21.19 46.63 -11.73
N PRO A 616 -21.97 47.38 -10.93
CA PRO A 616 -21.85 48.84 -10.83
C PRO A 616 -20.52 49.26 -10.18
N ASP A 617 -20.15 50.56 -10.34
CA ASP A 617 -18.96 51.20 -9.74
C ASP A 617 -19.11 51.45 -8.23
N GLY A 618 -19.67 50.51 -7.47
CA GLY A 618 -19.85 50.59 -6.02
C GLY A 618 -18.87 49.67 -5.27
N VAL A 619 -19.06 49.65 -3.94
CA VAL A 619 -18.28 48.69 -3.11
C VAL A 619 -18.73 47.27 -3.37
N LYS A 620 -17.79 46.41 -3.79
CA LYS A 620 -18.06 45.02 -4.17
C LYS A 620 -17.73 44.06 -3.03
N LEU A 621 -18.76 43.38 -2.52
CA LEU A 621 -18.68 42.33 -1.51
C LEU A 621 -18.64 40.99 -2.22
N LEU A 622 -17.69 40.13 -1.90
CA LEU A 622 -17.46 38.87 -2.59
C LEU A 622 -17.70 37.67 -1.67
N TYR A 623 -18.44 36.71 -2.14
CA TYR A 623 -18.44 35.33 -1.64
C TYR A 623 -17.92 34.39 -2.73
N VAL A 624 -17.06 33.46 -2.36
CA VAL A 624 -16.58 32.36 -3.23
C VAL A 624 -16.71 31.04 -2.49
N GLY A 625 -17.40 30.08 -3.10
CA GLY A 625 -17.56 28.76 -2.54
C GLY A 625 -18.79 28.02 -3.07
N ARG A 626 -19.00 26.80 -2.56
CA ARG A 626 -20.22 26.03 -2.85
C ARG A 626 -21.43 26.80 -2.29
N VAL A 627 -22.45 26.99 -3.14
CA VAL A 627 -23.69 27.65 -2.73
C VAL A 627 -24.62 26.63 -2.07
N SER A 628 -24.48 26.48 -0.75
CA SER A 628 -25.21 25.50 0.04
C SER A 628 -25.51 26.01 1.46
N LYS A 629 -26.52 25.43 2.10
CA LYS A 629 -27.04 25.94 3.40
C LYS A 629 -26.02 25.84 4.54
N GLU A 630 -25.15 24.79 4.52
CA GLU A 630 -24.09 24.59 5.51
C GLU A 630 -23.03 25.73 5.50
N LYS A 631 -23.05 26.58 4.46
CA LYS A 631 -22.17 27.75 4.36
C LYS A 631 -22.78 29.01 4.98
N ASN A 632 -23.91 28.90 5.67
CA ASN A 632 -24.62 30.02 6.30
C ASN A 632 -25.02 31.17 5.34
N LEU A 633 -25.30 30.86 4.08
CA LEU A 633 -25.62 31.87 3.07
C LEU A 633 -26.99 32.50 3.29
N GLU A 634 -27.86 31.87 4.08
CA GLU A 634 -29.13 32.45 4.51
C GLU A 634 -28.89 33.69 5.37
N ILE A 635 -27.94 33.62 6.31
CA ILE A 635 -27.53 34.77 7.13
C ILE A 635 -26.97 35.87 6.24
N LEU A 636 -26.09 35.53 5.30
CA LEU A 636 -25.52 36.50 4.36
C LEU A 636 -26.60 37.21 3.54
N ALA A 637 -27.60 36.47 3.05
CA ALA A 637 -28.67 37.02 2.25
C ALA A 637 -29.56 38.03 3.07
N ARG A 638 -29.87 37.69 4.32
CA ARG A 638 -30.63 38.59 5.21
C ARG A 638 -29.82 39.84 5.55
N VAL A 639 -28.58 39.66 5.99
CA VAL A 639 -27.68 40.76 6.33
C VAL A 639 -27.45 41.70 5.14
N PHE A 640 -27.33 41.15 3.93
CA PHE A 640 -27.13 41.97 2.74
C PHE A 640 -28.37 42.83 2.43
N LYS A 641 -29.59 42.29 2.58
CA LYS A 641 -30.84 43.09 2.43
C LYS A 641 -30.94 44.27 3.41
N ASP A 642 -30.50 44.04 4.63
CA ASP A 642 -30.49 45.10 5.65
C ASP A 642 -29.36 46.12 5.38
N LEU A 643 -28.21 45.63 4.90
CA LEU A 643 -27.07 46.50 4.59
C LEU A 643 -27.39 47.54 3.49
N ILE A 644 -28.05 47.10 2.38
CA ILE A 644 -28.33 47.95 1.22
C ILE A 644 -29.31 49.09 1.53
N GLN A 645 -30.05 49.03 2.64
CA GLN A 645 -30.90 50.11 3.09
C GLN A 645 -30.08 51.36 3.46
N ASN A 646 -28.87 51.15 4.02
CA ASN A 646 -27.97 52.24 4.42
C ASN A 646 -26.77 52.42 3.46
N HIS A 647 -26.48 51.38 2.65
CA HIS A 647 -25.39 51.35 1.67
C HIS A 647 -25.90 50.87 0.30
N PRO A 648 -26.72 51.69 -0.40
CA PRO A 648 -27.34 51.29 -1.68
C PRO A 648 -26.35 51.14 -2.82
N ASP A 649 -25.12 51.60 -2.67
CA ASP A 649 -23.99 51.44 -3.57
C ASP A 649 -23.22 50.07 -3.38
N ALA A 650 -23.57 49.33 -2.33
CA ALA A 650 -22.95 47.99 -2.12
C ALA A 650 -23.51 46.97 -3.10
N HIS A 651 -22.62 46.20 -3.73
CA HIS A 651 -22.96 45.13 -4.66
C HIS A 651 -22.40 43.77 -4.17
N LEU A 652 -23.28 42.77 -4.06
CA LEU A 652 -22.87 41.41 -3.66
C LEU A 652 -22.58 40.56 -4.88
N VAL A 653 -21.38 39.94 -4.91
CA VAL A 653 -20.96 39.01 -5.96
C VAL A 653 -20.85 37.62 -5.36
N ILE A 654 -21.61 36.67 -5.90
CA ILE A 654 -21.60 35.25 -5.51
C ILE A 654 -20.95 34.44 -6.60
N VAL A 655 -19.79 33.86 -6.29
CA VAL A 655 -19.03 32.97 -7.16
C VAL A 655 -19.17 31.53 -6.68
N GLY A 656 -19.76 30.67 -7.49
CA GLY A 656 -19.94 29.27 -7.19
C GLY A 656 -21.28 28.72 -7.66
N ASP A 657 -21.46 27.43 -7.39
CA ASP A 657 -22.68 26.67 -7.72
C ASP A 657 -23.03 25.75 -6.54
N GLY A 658 -24.27 25.27 -6.47
CA GLY A 658 -24.70 24.36 -5.44
C GLY A 658 -26.21 24.29 -5.21
N PRO A 659 -26.66 23.39 -4.34
CA PRO A 659 -28.08 23.06 -4.16
C PRO A 659 -28.93 24.23 -3.59
N TYR A 660 -28.31 25.24 -3.02
CA TYR A 660 -29.01 26.41 -2.47
C TYR A 660 -29.08 27.58 -3.47
N LEU A 661 -28.51 27.47 -4.68
CA LEU A 661 -28.37 28.55 -5.63
C LEU A 661 -29.72 29.16 -6.04
N GLU A 662 -30.68 28.33 -6.45
CA GLU A 662 -31.99 28.76 -6.92
C GLU A 662 -32.77 29.51 -5.81
N GLU A 663 -32.78 28.96 -4.59
CA GLU A 663 -33.42 29.56 -3.42
C GLU A 663 -32.75 30.90 -3.05
N MET A 664 -31.41 30.96 -3.10
CA MET A 664 -30.66 32.20 -2.83
C MET A 664 -30.92 33.29 -3.89
N GLN A 665 -31.02 32.92 -5.17
CA GLN A 665 -31.38 33.83 -6.25
C GLN A 665 -32.79 34.43 -6.03
N GLN A 666 -33.75 33.60 -5.63
CA GLN A 666 -35.10 34.08 -5.28
C GLN A 666 -35.06 34.98 -4.07
N ASN A 667 -34.32 34.60 -3.04
CA ASN A 667 -34.18 35.41 -1.83
C ASN A 667 -33.55 36.80 -2.08
N LEU A 668 -32.62 36.93 -3.01
CA LEU A 668 -31.91 38.16 -3.34
C LEU A 668 -32.48 38.86 -4.58
N ALA A 669 -33.63 38.43 -5.08
CA ALA A 669 -34.28 39.06 -6.21
C ALA A 669 -34.57 40.56 -5.95
N GLY A 670 -34.22 41.44 -6.90
CA GLY A 670 -34.38 42.90 -6.77
C GLY A 670 -33.31 43.58 -5.92
N THR A 671 -32.29 42.88 -5.44
CA THR A 671 -31.12 43.47 -4.78
C THR A 671 -29.94 43.61 -5.72
N PRO A 672 -28.95 44.48 -5.48
CA PRO A 672 -27.73 44.59 -6.29
C PRO A 672 -26.80 43.39 -6.04
N CYS A 673 -27.20 42.23 -6.59
CA CYS A 673 -26.48 40.95 -6.45
C CYS A 673 -26.23 40.31 -7.80
N THR A 674 -25.03 39.81 -8.02
CA THR A 674 -24.61 39.05 -9.23
C THR A 674 -24.17 37.66 -8.88
N PHE A 675 -24.75 36.69 -9.57
CA PHE A 675 -24.35 35.26 -9.49
C PHE A 675 -23.55 34.89 -10.75
N THR A 676 -22.28 34.62 -10.58
CA THR A 676 -21.39 34.31 -11.73
C THR A 676 -21.42 32.83 -12.17
N GLY A 677 -21.95 31.95 -11.31
CA GLY A 677 -21.72 30.51 -11.42
C GLY A 677 -20.28 30.15 -11.02
N TYR A 678 -19.85 28.95 -11.41
CA TYR A 678 -18.51 28.45 -11.10
C TYR A 678 -17.44 29.14 -11.95
N LEU A 679 -16.43 29.73 -11.29
CA LEU A 679 -15.24 30.32 -11.91
C LEU A 679 -13.98 29.59 -11.48
N GLN A 680 -12.94 29.59 -12.35
CA GLN A 680 -11.64 29.00 -12.05
C GLN A 680 -10.49 29.77 -12.74
N GLY A 681 -9.26 29.50 -12.31
CA GLY A 681 -8.05 30.07 -12.92
C GLY A 681 -8.07 31.60 -12.92
N GLU A 682 -7.74 32.20 -14.06
CA GLU A 682 -7.62 33.66 -14.23
C GLU A 682 -8.94 34.42 -13.99
N ASP A 683 -10.09 33.84 -14.40
CA ASP A 683 -11.41 34.45 -14.17
C ASP A 683 -11.73 34.54 -12.67
N LEU A 684 -11.41 33.48 -11.91
CA LEU A 684 -11.58 33.50 -10.45
C LEU A 684 -10.63 34.49 -9.79
N ALA A 685 -9.37 34.54 -10.23
CA ALA A 685 -8.40 35.50 -9.71
C ALA A 685 -8.81 36.98 -9.99
N ALA A 686 -9.34 37.23 -11.18
CA ALA A 686 -9.87 38.53 -11.55
C ALA A 686 -11.09 38.90 -10.71
N ALA A 687 -11.98 37.94 -10.43
CA ALA A 687 -13.14 38.20 -9.55
C ALA A 687 -12.70 38.59 -8.14
N TYR A 688 -11.75 37.92 -7.52
CA TYR A 688 -11.17 38.33 -6.23
C TYR A 688 -10.56 39.72 -6.31
N ALA A 689 -9.67 39.98 -7.27
CA ALA A 689 -8.96 41.24 -7.37
C ALA A 689 -9.86 42.43 -7.70
N SER A 690 -11.06 42.20 -8.26
CA SER A 690 -12.03 43.25 -8.62
C SER A 690 -12.98 43.61 -7.49
N CYS A 691 -12.96 42.89 -6.36
CA CYS A 691 -13.80 43.15 -5.20
C CYS A 691 -13.03 43.88 -4.08
N ASP A 692 -13.75 44.43 -3.10
CA ASP A 692 -13.20 45.27 -2.04
C ASP A 692 -13.21 44.60 -0.67
N LEU A 693 -14.09 43.59 -0.46
CA LEU A 693 -14.21 42.85 0.80
C LEU A 693 -14.71 41.45 0.54
N PHE A 694 -14.05 40.47 1.14
CA PHE A 694 -14.44 39.05 1.06
C PHE A 694 -15.25 38.64 2.29
N LEU A 695 -16.39 37.97 2.08
CA LEU A 695 -17.31 37.52 3.11
C LEU A 695 -17.37 36.01 3.14
N PHE A 696 -17.07 35.41 4.29
CA PHE A 696 -17.09 33.96 4.46
C PHE A 696 -17.84 33.56 5.75
N PRO A 697 -19.18 33.50 5.71
CA PRO A 697 -20.02 33.22 6.88
C PRO A 697 -20.04 31.74 7.29
N SER A 698 -19.26 30.89 6.65
CA SER A 698 -19.24 29.45 6.92
C SER A 698 -18.77 29.14 8.35
N THR A 699 -19.46 28.19 8.99
CA THR A 699 -19.10 27.66 10.32
C THR A 699 -18.58 26.22 10.26
N THR A 700 -18.54 25.62 9.07
CA THR A 700 -18.20 24.20 8.88
C THR A 700 -16.87 23.94 8.19
N ASP A 701 -16.17 24.99 7.74
CA ASP A 701 -14.91 24.84 7.04
C ASP A 701 -13.76 24.52 7.98
N THR A 702 -13.02 23.46 7.64
CA THR A 702 -11.87 23.00 8.43
C THR A 702 -10.65 23.91 8.28
N PHE A 703 -10.55 24.68 7.17
CA PHE A 703 -9.41 25.57 6.89
C PHE A 703 -9.79 26.87 6.17
N GLY A 704 -10.57 26.81 5.07
CA GLY A 704 -10.95 27.98 4.27
C GLY A 704 -9.87 28.46 3.29
N ASN A 705 -9.50 27.66 2.31
CA ASN A 705 -8.53 28.07 1.26
C ASN A 705 -8.92 29.39 0.58
N VAL A 706 -10.22 29.63 0.36
CA VAL A 706 -10.77 30.84 -0.25
C VAL A 706 -10.41 32.11 0.53
N VAL A 707 -10.19 32.01 1.85
CA VAL A 707 -9.73 33.11 2.71
C VAL A 707 -8.29 33.50 2.36
N LEU A 708 -7.42 32.51 2.06
CA LEU A 708 -6.06 32.77 1.62
C LEU A 708 -6.04 33.40 0.23
N GLU A 709 -6.90 32.93 -0.68
CA GLU A 709 -7.02 33.43 -2.06
C GLU A 709 -7.46 34.89 -2.07
N ALA A 710 -8.43 35.23 -1.23
CA ALA A 710 -8.90 36.62 -1.04
C ALA A 710 -7.77 37.52 -0.52
N GLN A 711 -7.09 37.11 0.55
CA GLN A 711 -5.99 37.88 1.14
C GLN A 711 -4.81 38.02 0.17
N ALA A 712 -4.48 36.95 -0.59
CA ALA A 712 -3.46 36.99 -1.61
C ALA A 712 -3.80 37.96 -2.76
N SER A 713 -5.08 38.10 -3.07
CA SER A 713 -5.60 39.10 -4.04
C SER A 713 -5.66 40.52 -3.48
N GLY A 714 -5.25 40.72 -2.24
CA GLY A 714 -5.14 42.04 -1.62
C GLY A 714 -6.45 42.59 -1.09
N ILE A 715 -7.46 41.74 -0.83
CA ILE A 715 -8.73 42.16 -0.23
C ILE A 715 -8.86 41.68 1.22
N PRO A 716 -9.36 42.48 2.14
CA PRO A 716 -9.61 42.08 3.52
C PRO A 716 -10.78 41.10 3.58
N VAL A 717 -10.86 40.37 4.69
CA VAL A 717 -11.84 39.31 4.85
C VAL A 717 -12.69 39.48 6.11
N ILE A 718 -13.96 39.09 6.06
CA ILE A 718 -14.78 38.84 7.25
C ILE A 718 -15.05 37.33 7.31
N VAL A 719 -14.67 36.70 8.41
CA VAL A 719 -14.87 35.26 8.68
C VAL A 719 -15.60 35.08 10.00
N THR A 720 -16.16 33.93 10.23
CA THR A 720 -16.76 33.56 11.51
C THR A 720 -15.74 33.09 12.55
N ASP A 721 -16.12 33.14 13.83
CA ASP A 721 -15.35 32.59 14.96
C ASP A 721 -15.41 31.06 15.06
N ALA A 722 -15.89 30.38 14.02
CA ALA A 722 -16.01 28.92 13.96
C ALA A 722 -15.08 28.30 12.90
N GLY A 723 -14.53 27.13 13.23
CA GLY A 723 -13.68 26.35 12.31
C GLY A 723 -12.31 26.98 12.03
N GLY A 724 -11.65 26.50 10.99
CA GLY A 724 -10.28 26.89 10.61
C GLY A 724 -10.13 28.27 9.94
N PRO A 725 -11.12 28.84 9.26
CA PRO A 725 -10.98 30.14 8.56
C PRO A 725 -10.47 31.29 9.43
N GLN A 726 -10.89 31.36 10.70
CA GLN A 726 -10.45 32.36 11.65
C GLN A 726 -8.94 32.36 11.93
N GLU A 727 -8.30 31.22 11.85
CA GLU A 727 -6.85 31.05 12.08
C GLU A 727 -6.00 31.65 10.95
N ASN A 728 -6.61 31.92 9.81
CA ASN A 728 -6.00 32.53 8.64
C ASN A 728 -6.13 34.07 8.63
N VAL A 729 -6.68 34.68 9.67
CA VAL A 729 -6.93 36.11 9.77
C VAL A 729 -6.19 36.72 10.96
N ILE A 730 -5.53 37.83 10.76
CA ILE A 730 -5.03 38.64 11.86
C ILE A 730 -6.13 39.70 12.16
N PRO A 731 -6.87 39.56 13.29
CA PRO A 731 -8.03 40.38 13.59
C PRO A 731 -7.69 41.88 13.61
N GLY A 732 -8.51 42.67 12.94
CA GLY A 732 -8.32 44.12 12.81
C GLY A 732 -7.21 44.57 11.87
N LYS A 733 -6.34 43.64 11.40
CA LYS A 733 -5.19 43.93 10.52
C LYS A 733 -5.40 43.40 9.10
N THR A 734 -5.78 42.11 8.93
CA THR A 734 -6.02 41.50 7.61
C THR A 734 -7.49 41.20 7.36
N GLY A 735 -8.34 41.31 8.40
CA GLY A 735 -9.75 41.03 8.33
C GLY A 735 -10.42 41.20 9.71
N LEU A 736 -11.69 40.82 9.77
CA LEU A 736 -12.47 40.76 11.01
C LEU A 736 -12.98 39.35 11.26
N ILE A 737 -13.13 38.99 12.53
CA ILE A 737 -13.77 37.74 12.97
C ILE A 737 -15.10 38.16 13.64
N VAL A 738 -16.20 37.57 13.19
CA VAL A 738 -17.56 37.83 13.68
C VAL A 738 -18.16 36.54 14.27
N ARG A 739 -19.19 36.69 15.11
CA ARG A 739 -19.91 35.50 15.62
C ARG A 739 -20.70 34.83 14.50
N GLY A 740 -20.48 33.54 14.33
CA GLY A 740 -21.02 32.75 13.23
C GLY A 740 -22.54 32.57 13.26
N ASP A 741 -23.17 32.76 14.43
CA ASP A 741 -24.62 32.65 14.69
C ASP A 741 -25.33 34.01 14.76
N SER A 742 -24.65 35.11 14.51
CA SER A 742 -25.17 36.47 14.75
C SER A 742 -25.18 37.32 13.48
N GLU A 743 -26.40 37.62 12.99
CA GLU A 743 -26.63 38.58 11.91
C GLU A 743 -26.18 39.98 12.30
N GLU A 744 -26.44 40.40 13.55
CA GLU A 744 -26.03 41.69 14.09
C GLU A 744 -24.51 41.87 14.09
N SER A 745 -23.76 40.81 14.44
CA SER A 745 -22.29 40.83 14.44
C SER A 745 -21.74 41.02 13.03
N LEU A 746 -22.30 40.31 12.03
CA LEU A 746 -21.89 40.43 10.63
C LEU A 746 -22.29 41.80 10.05
N LEU A 747 -23.52 42.25 10.30
CA LEU A 747 -24.00 43.54 9.83
C LEU A 747 -23.18 44.70 10.42
N GLY A 748 -22.92 44.65 11.72
CA GLY A 748 -22.13 45.69 12.39
C GLY A 748 -20.68 45.76 11.88
N ALA A 749 -20.06 44.59 11.61
CA ALA A 749 -18.74 44.54 11.00
C ALA A 749 -18.71 45.15 9.58
N LEU A 750 -19.72 44.83 8.76
CA LEU A 750 -19.88 45.38 7.41
C LEU A 750 -20.05 46.92 7.45
N GLN A 751 -21.02 47.42 8.23
CA GLN A 751 -21.28 48.87 8.36
C GLN A 751 -20.03 49.62 8.86
N GLY A 752 -19.32 49.02 9.85
CA GLY A 752 -18.10 49.62 10.39
C GLY A 752 -16.94 49.72 9.40
N LEU A 753 -16.81 48.75 8.50
CA LEU A 753 -15.78 48.76 7.44
C LEU A 753 -16.17 49.64 6.26
N LEU A 754 -17.43 49.60 5.83
CA LEU A 754 -17.93 50.45 4.73
C LEU A 754 -17.92 51.93 5.05
N ALA A 755 -18.13 52.30 6.31
CA ALA A 755 -17.97 53.69 6.77
C ALA A 755 -16.51 54.19 6.71
N GLN A 756 -15.53 53.35 6.50
CA GLN A 756 -14.09 53.66 6.50
C GLN A 756 -13.36 53.08 5.27
N PRO A 757 -13.57 53.52 4.03
CA PRO A 757 -12.97 52.95 2.82
C PRO A 757 -11.43 52.92 2.83
N ALA A 758 -10.80 53.93 3.44
CA ALA A 758 -9.34 53.95 3.60
C ALA A 758 -8.82 52.76 4.45
N ARG A 759 -9.60 52.32 5.43
CA ARG A 759 -9.27 51.19 6.27
C ARG A 759 -9.32 49.88 5.49
N LEU A 760 -10.30 49.68 4.59
CA LEU A 760 -10.36 48.53 3.70
C LEU A 760 -9.07 48.39 2.87
N GLN A 761 -8.59 49.48 2.29
CA GLN A 761 -7.35 49.48 1.49
C GLN A 761 -6.11 49.15 2.34
N VAL A 762 -6.01 49.70 3.56
CA VAL A 762 -4.91 49.42 4.48
C VAL A 762 -4.93 47.94 4.88
N MET A 763 -6.10 47.41 5.22
CA MET A 763 -6.28 46.03 5.57
C MET A 763 -5.99 45.11 4.39
N GLY A 764 -6.39 45.43 3.17
CA GLY A 764 -6.10 44.67 1.96
C GLY A 764 -4.59 44.57 1.68
N ARG A 765 -3.86 45.68 1.80
CA ARG A 765 -2.37 45.64 1.69
C ARG A 765 -1.72 44.81 2.79
N ALA A 766 -2.24 44.82 4.00
CA ALA A 766 -1.75 44.01 5.09
C ALA A 766 -2.05 42.52 4.86
N ALA A 767 -3.24 42.22 4.34
CA ALA A 767 -3.66 40.86 3.95
C ALA A 767 -2.71 40.26 2.88
N ARG A 768 -2.41 41.05 1.83
CA ARG A 768 -1.43 40.62 0.80
C ARG A 768 -0.06 40.34 1.39
N ARG A 769 0.50 41.26 2.20
CA ARG A 769 1.81 41.04 2.85
C ARG A 769 1.84 39.80 3.72
N TYR A 770 0.76 39.50 4.43
CA TYR A 770 0.63 38.33 5.27
C TYR A 770 0.66 37.03 4.46
N MET A 771 0.18 37.04 3.21
CA MET A 771 0.20 35.88 2.32
C MET A 771 1.54 35.69 1.62
N GLU A 772 2.41 36.68 1.50
CA GLU A 772 3.71 36.57 0.78
C GLU A 772 4.63 35.50 1.34
N GLU A 773 4.54 35.19 2.63
CA GLU A 773 5.28 34.11 3.28
C GLU A 773 4.57 32.75 3.21
N ARG A 774 3.37 32.68 2.61
CA ARG A 774 2.48 31.50 2.58
C ARG A 774 2.24 30.98 1.16
N SER A 775 3.31 30.93 0.35
CA SER A 775 3.22 30.32 -0.98
C SER A 775 3.03 28.80 -0.91
N PHE A 776 2.58 28.18 -2.01
CA PHE A 776 2.50 26.72 -2.07
C PHE A 776 3.85 26.07 -1.91
N GLU A 777 4.90 26.66 -2.50
CA GLU A 777 6.26 26.14 -2.40
C GLU A 777 6.73 26.15 -0.93
N THR A 778 6.53 27.26 -0.23
CA THR A 778 6.88 27.38 1.20
C THR A 778 6.13 26.33 2.03
N ALA A 779 4.82 26.18 1.80
CA ALA A 779 4.00 25.20 2.50
C ALA A 779 4.42 23.77 2.18
N PHE A 780 4.74 23.47 0.92
CA PHE A 780 5.23 22.15 0.50
C PHE A 780 6.55 21.81 1.17
N HIS A 781 7.53 22.72 1.16
CA HIS A 781 8.81 22.48 1.82
C HIS A 781 8.69 22.28 3.33
N ALA A 782 7.83 23.07 3.98
CA ALA A 782 7.54 22.89 5.41
C ALA A 782 6.88 21.52 5.70
N THR A 783 5.94 21.11 4.86
CA THR A 783 5.32 19.78 4.93
C THR A 783 6.33 18.67 4.72
N TRP A 784 7.17 18.80 3.70
CA TRP A 784 8.18 17.80 3.39
C TRP A 784 9.20 17.62 4.51
N LYS A 785 9.59 18.72 5.15
CA LYS A 785 10.45 18.70 6.33
C LYS A 785 9.81 17.92 7.49
N ILE A 786 8.52 18.14 7.75
CA ILE A 786 7.78 17.35 8.76
C ILE A 786 7.80 15.86 8.40
N PHE A 787 7.62 15.52 7.12
CA PHE A 787 7.69 14.14 6.65
C PHE A 787 9.06 13.50 6.92
N GLU A 788 10.14 14.17 6.56
CA GLU A 788 11.51 13.67 6.75
C GLU A 788 11.87 13.53 8.25
N GLU A 789 11.49 14.48 9.09
CA GLU A 789 11.70 14.43 10.55
C GLU A 789 11.00 13.25 11.22
N HIS A 790 9.80 12.89 10.77
CA HIS A 790 9.05 11.77 11.34
C HIS A 790 9.48 10.41 10.76
N ALA A 791 9.88 10.36 9.51
CA ALA A 791 10.47 9.16 8.92
C ALA A 791 11.78 8.77 9.61
N GLY A 792 12.61 9.75 10.01
CA GLY A 792 13.87 9.52 10.73
C GLY A 792 13.70 9.00 12.16
N ARG A 793 12.58 9.30 12.82
CA ARG A 793 12.31 8.84 14.21
C ARG A 793 11.74 7.42 14.29
N GLN A 794 11.22 6.90 13.19
CA GLN A 794 10.62 5.56 13.11
C GLN A 794 11.58 4.51 12.54
N ARG A 795 12.75 4.94 12.08
CA ARG A 795 13.89 4.09 11.69
C ARG A 795 14.79 3.83 12.89
#